data_9c006b01d77c545ce0d5097958a34917
#
_entry.id   9c006b01d77c545ce0d5097958a34917
#
_cell.length_a   1.000
_cell.length_b   1.000
_cell.length_c   1.000
_cell.angle_alpha   90.00
_cell.angle_beta   90.00
_cell.angle_gamma   90.00
#
_symmetry.space_group_name_H-M   'P 1'
#
loop_
_entity.id
_entity.type
_entity.pdbx_description
1 polymer ?
#
loop_
_entity_poly.entity_id
_entity_poly.type
_entity_poly.pdbx_seq_one_letter_code
_entity_poly.pdbx_strand_id
1 'polypeptide(L)'
;MEENKNLEMESILENEEKSSFDFATIYTVLILNWKWFVLSLIICMGAAHIYLRYATPIYQSAAKLLIKDDEGSRSSFKGGNSIMNATNLGIISNSNGIDNEMEILKSRTLAQQAVYDLKLYVNYRHEGKLKDHVLYGNQEVNIDMDLEHLKKLNAPMNLKITREGRNYHVTGSYYVPIDNNSFNPEAVNIDKTFSALPATIGTRVGVVRFTQNGNYMLRDGKSLKATMIAPEIAAGKYVGNLNVTESSKTTTIVDLVLNDEIPQRAIDYLKQLAIVYNRQANEDKNEIAVRTEQFINQRLEKINAELGSTEGQLENYKKRNNMVELKMNASQAVANADQYAQKLSEANTQVALLDELTRYMNEPSNRHQPIPSNVGLSDASATSLINEYNKIALQRNQLLHSASENSPTVTPLTAQLDDLNSSIKRAMTQARAGLRIQRNSIAAQAGKYEGQINNTPEQERMLTQIGRQQEVKSGLYLMLLQKREENSISLAATADKGKLIDTPVFAGKVTPKNYMIMLIALILGLAIPAGILFLLEFFNYKIEGHNDVAKLTDLPIIADVAIASERAKTKADIVVHENKNNLMEEIFRSLRTNLQFLLKQHDKVIMFTSTTSSEGKTFIASNVAISFALLGKKVVLVGLDIRKPRLAELFGIDDHHHGITNLLVKDEVNWSDVKEQIVPSGINDKLDILMAGPVPPNPGELVTRESLEQTMEQLKEHYDYILIDTAPVGLVTDTLALGRISNATVYVCRADFTQKASFGLINSLSMEKKLPNMSIVLNGVDLSKKKYGYFYGYGKYGKYGKYGKYGMAGSNGKYGYKSYGYGSYGSYGIYGNYSKSHYSDINDDSVKK
;
A
#
# COMPACT_ATOMS: atom_id res chain seq x y z
N MET A 1 -40.72 30.93 25.56
CA MET A 1 -40.16 31.56 24.33
C MET A 1 -38.77 31.00 23.98
N GLU A 2 -37.97 30.52 24.93
CA GLU A 2 -36.67 29.88 24.63
C GLU A 2 -36.81 28.42 24.21
N GLU A 3 -37.81 27.70 24.70
CA GLU A 3 -38.04 26.28 24.30
C GLU A 3 -38.49 26.12 22.84
N ASN A 4 -39.24 27.07 22.30
CA ASN A 4 -39.61 27.06 20.88
C ASN A 4 -38.47 27.45 19.95
N LYS A 5 -37.46 28.19 20.40
CA LYS A 5 -36.29 28.52 19.61
C LYS A 5 -35.31 27.34 19.49
N ASN A 6 -35.25 26.50 20.51
CA ASN A 6 -34.42 25.30 20.49
C ASN A 6 -35.02 24.19 19.60
N LEU A 7 -36.34 24.06 19.58
CA LEU A 7 -37.03 23.13 18.66
C LEU A 7 -36.95 23.57 17.19
N GLU A 8 -36.94 24.88 16.91
CA GLU A 8 -36.70 25.38 15.55
C GLU A 8 -35.23 25.24 15.11
N MET A 9 -34.27 25.35 16.04
CA MET A 9 -32.85 25.17 15.75
C MET A 9 -32.49 23.69 15.55
N GLU A 10 -33.11 22.78 16.29
CA GLU A 10 -32.97 21.31 16.06
C GLU A 10 -33.59 20.89 14.72
N SER A 11 -34.73 21.46 14.32
CA SER A 11 -35.33 21.16 13.01
C SER A 11 -34.52 21.72 11.83
N ILE A 12 -33.74 22.77 12.03
CA ILE A 12 -32.81 23.31 11.02
C ILE A 12 -31.56 22.44 10.93
N LEU A 13 -31.08 21.90 12.03
CA LEU A 13 -29.93 20.96 12.06
C LEU A 13 -30.29 19.55 11.54
N GLU A 14 -31.51 19.06 11.77
CA GLU A 14 -32.00 17.80 11.18
C GLU A 14 -32.21 17.86 9.65
N ASN A 15 -32.42 19.03 9.09
CA ASN A 15 -32.53 19.20 7.63
C ASN A 15 -31.18 19.30 6.89
N GLU A 16 -30.07 19.53 7.58
CA GLU A 16 -28.75 19.47 6.95
C GLU A 16 -28.19 18.04 6.79
N GLU A 17 -28.73 17.04 7.50
CA GLU A 17 -28.28 15.63 7.41
C GLU A 17 -29.03 14.76 6.39
N LYS A 18 -29.94 15.30 5.60
CA LYS A 18 -30.56 14.54 4.50
C LYS A 18 -29.90 14.78 3.15
N SER A 19 -28.59 14.65 3.06
CA SER A 19 -27.96 14.25 1.82
C SER A 19 -28.14 12.71 1.64
N SER A 20 -29.40 12.27 1.52
CA SER A 20 -29.64 10.90 1.09
C SER A 20 -29.09 10.78 -0.32
N PHE A 21 -27.98 10.02 -0.46
CA PHE A 21 -27.49 9.57 -1.75
C PHE A 21 -28.66 8.97 -2.51
N ASP A 22 -29.16 9.70 -3.49
CA ASP A 22 -30.29 9.25 -4.31
C ASP A 22 -29.77 8.21 -5.31
N PHE A 23 -29.82 6.92 -4.89
CA PHE A 23 -29.40 5.77 -5.70
C PHE A 23 -30.09 5.76 -7.08
N ALA A 24 -31.30 6.28 -7.20
CA ALA A 24 -32.03 6.35 -8.46
C ALA A 24 -31.36 7.36 -9.43
N THR A 25 -30.88 8.47 -8.92
CA THR A 25 -30.14 9.47 -9.71
C THR A 25 -28.80 8.91 -10.17
N ILE A 26 -28.04 8.26 -9.26
CA ILE A 26 -26.77 7.62 -9.60
C ILE A 26 -26.96 6.56 -10.68
N TYR A 27 -27.96 5.68 -10.53
CA TYR A 27 -28.29 4.64 -11.50
C TYR A 27 -28.64 5.20 -12.88
N THR A 28 -29.41 6.29 -12.92
CA THR A 28 -29.79 6.97 -14.15
C THR A 28 -28.58 7.59 -14.87
N VAL A 29 -27.68 8.23 -14.12
CA VAL A 29 -26.45 8.82 -14.64
C VAL A 29 -25.52 7.74 -15.20
N LEU A 30 -25.40 6.59 -14.51
CA LEU A 30 -24.60 5.45 -14.97
C LEU A 30 -25.13 4.88 -16.29
N ILE A 31 -26.45 4.66 -16.41
CA ILE A 31 -27.05 4.11 -17.63
C ILE A 31 -26.94 5.08 -18.80
N LEU A 32 -27.17 6.38 -18.58
CA LEU A 32 -27.08 7.37 -19.64
C LEU A 32 -25.64 7.51 -20.20
N ASN A 33 -24.65 7.30 -19.33
CA ASN A 33 -23.23 7.48 -19.66
C ASN A 33 -22.46 6.18 -19.84
N TRP A 34 -23.13 5.01 -19.96
CA TRP A 34 -22.49 3.70 -20.01
C TRP A 34 -21.39 3.58 -21.08
N LYS A 35 -21.50 4.33 -22.18
CA LYS A 35 -20.49 4.34 -23.26
C LYS A 35 -19.11 4.78 -22.76
N TRP A 36 -19.07 5.77 -21.83
CA TRP A 36 -17.81 6.24 -21.25
C TRP A 36 -17.18 5.22 -20.31
N PHE A 37 -18.02 4.45 -19.60
CA PHE A 37 -17.55 3.35 -18.75
C PHE A 37 -16.95 2.23 -19.58
N VAL A 38 -17.60 1.86 -20.70
CA VAL A 38 -17.07 0.84 -21.60
C VAL A 38 -15.78 1.30 -22.25
N LEU A 39 -15.71 2.53 -22.71
CA LEU A 39 -14.49 3.10 -23.31
C LEU A 39 -13.33 3.13 -22.31
N SER A 40 -13.56 3.63 -21.10
CA SER A 40 -12.57 3.67 -20.01
C SER A 40 -12.11 2.25 -19.64
N LEU A 41 -13.03 1.31 -19.57
CA LEU A 41 -12.73 -0.09 -19.25
C LEU A 41 -11.82 -0.70 -20.35
N ILE A 42 -12.12 -0.49 -21.63
CA ILE A 42 -11.30 -0.97 -22.74
C ILE A 42 -9.88 -0.36 -22.66
N ILE A 43 -9.77 0.93 -22.38
CA ILE A 43 -8.48 1.61 -22.29
C ILE A 43 -7.68 1.06 -21.08
N CYS A 44 -8.29 0.98 -19.90
CA CYS A 44 -7.61 0.49 -18.68
C CYS A 44 -7.21 -0.98 -18.79
N MET A 45 -8.11 -1.84 -19.30
CA MET A 45 -7.82 -3.26 -19.52
C MET A 45 -6.77 -3.46 -20.61
N GLY A 46 -6.82 -2.67 -21.68
CA GLY A 46 -5.81 -2.67 -22.74
C GLY A 46 -4.44 -2.27 -22.22
N ALA A 47 -4.36 -1.18 -21.44
CA ALA A 47 -3.12 -0.74 -20.79
C ALA A 47 -2.57 -1.81 -19.82
N ALA A 48 -3.43 -2.43 -19.01
CA ALA A 48 -3.04 -3.52 -18.10
C ALA A 48 -2.53 -4.75 -18.89
N HIS A 49 -3.19 -5.11 -19.99
CA HIS A 49 -2.74 -6.21 -20.84
C HIS A 49 -1.37 -5.93 -21.47
N ILE A 50 -1.16 -4.71 -21.98
CA ILE A 50 0.13 -4.27 -22.49
C ILE A 50 1.18 -4.32 -21.40
N TYR A 51 0.90 -3.76 -20.21
CA TYR A 51 1.81 -3.83 -19.08
C TYR A 51 2.18 -5.28 -18.71
N LEU A 52 1.21 -6.19 -18.60
CA LEU A 52 1.44 -7.60 -18.28
C LEU A 52 2.29 -8.33 -19.35
N ARG A 53 2.20 -7.90 -20.60
CA ARG A 53 3.01 -8.47 -21.69
C ARG A 53 4.48 -8.03 -21.61
N TYR A 54 4.74 -6.80 -21.13
CA TYR A 54 6.11 -6.26 -21.03
C TYR A 54 6.78 -6.51 -19.68
N ALA A 55 6.00 -6.65 -18.61
CA ALA A 55 6.53 -6.90 -17.28
C ALA A 55 7.33 -8.20 -17.23
N THR A 56 8.50 -8.17 -16.57
CA THR A 56 9.32 -9.38 -16.37
C THR A 56 8.69 -10.24 -15.30
N PRO A 57 8.38 -11.51 -15.58
CA PRO A 57 7.88 -12.42 -14.57
C PRO A 57 9.00 -12.73 -13.56
N ILE A 58 8.68 -12.64 -12.28
CA ILE A 58 9.53 -13.09 -11.19
C ILE A 58 8.89 -14.33 -10.59
N TYR A 59 9.71 -15.37 -10.47
CA TYR A 59 9.30 -16.67 -9.96
C TYR A 59 9.93 -16.89 -8.60
N GLN A 60 9.24 -17.61 -7.76
CA GLN A 60 9.68 -18.02 -6.44
C GLN A 60 10.08 -19.48 -6.49
N SER A 61 11.24 -19.78 -5.89
CA SER A 61 11.67 -21.14 -5.58
C SER A 61 11.88 -21.26 -4.08
N ALA A 62 11.53 -22.40 -3.53
CA ALA A 62 11.59 -22.63 -2.09
C ALA A 62 12.28 -23.97 -1.79
N ALA A 63 12.97 -24.02 -0.65
CA ALA A 63 13.58 -25.21 -0.09
C ALA A 63 13.45 -25.21 1.42
N LYS A 64 13.50 -26.39 2.05
CA LYS A 64 13.52 -26.53 3.50
C LYS A 64 14.85 -27.12 3.93
N LEU A 65 15.52 -26.40 4.83
CA LEU A 65 16.79 -26.80 5.41
C LEU A 65 16.61 -27.12 6.90
N LEU A 66 16.91 -28.36 7.29
CA LEU A 66 17.04 -28.73 8.70
C LEU A 66 18.43 -28.35 9.18
N ILE A 67 18.52 -27.53 10.20
CA ILE A 67 19.78 -27.22 10.88
C ILE A 67 19.88 -28.15 12.08
N LYS A 68 20.91 -29.00 12.08
CA LYS A 68 21.18 -29.91 13.20
C LYS A 68 21.81 -29.12 14.33
N ASP A 69 21.23 -29.21 15.52
CA ASP A 69 21.86 -28.69 16.72
C ASP A 69 23.04 -29.61 17.11
N ASP A 70 24.17 -29.01 17.42
CA ASP A 70 25.34 -29.74 17.93
C ASP A 70 25.11 -30.18 19.41
N GLU A 71 23.95 -30.78 19.69
CA GLU A 71 23.65 -31.34 21.03
C GLU A 71 24.56 -32.51 21.44
N GLY A 72 25.42 -33.00 20.52
CA GLY A 72 26.37 -34.10 20.77
C GLY A 72 27.37 -33.87 21.89
N SER A 73 27.60 -32.63 22.31
CA SER A 73 28.54 -32.29 23.41
C SER A 73 27.93 -32.36 24.81
N ARG A 74 26.60 -32.51 24.92
CA ARG A 74 25.91 -32.45 26.24
C ARG A 74 25.59 -33.81 26.84
N SER A 75 25.66 -34.92 26.10
CA SER A 75 25.22 -36.24 26.59
C SER A 75 26.34 -37.18 27.04
N SER A 76 27.60 -36.79 26.96
CA SER A 76 28.72 -37.67 27.28
C SER A 76 29.18 -37.68 28.74
N PHE A 77 28.56 -36.96 29.65
CA PHE A 77 28.87 -36.94 31.08
C PHE A 77 27.74 -37.53 31.94
N LYS A 78 27.37 -38.79 31.66
CA LYS A 78 26.58 -39.59 32.59
C LYS A 78 27.51 -40.46 33.46
N GLY A 79 28.14 -39.85 34.40
CA GLY A 79 28.95 -40.58 35.37
C GLY A 79 29.64 -39.69 36.40
N GLY A 80 28.94 -39.23 37.41
CA GLY A 80 29.57 -38.49 38.54
C GLY A 80 28.71 -37.44 39.19
N ASN A 81 27.94 -37.84 40.23
CA ASN A 81 27.37 -37.03 41.31
C ASN A 81 26.99 -35.56 41.12
N SER A 82 25.68 -35.34 40.94
CA SER A 82 24.80 -34.48 41.70
C SER A 82 25.31 -33.16 42.37
N ILE A 83 25.99 -32.26 41.67
CA ILE A 83 26.01 -30.83 42.03
C ILE A 83 25.83 -29.95 40.78
N MET A 84 24.88 -30.22 39.93
CA MET A 84 24.68 -29.41 38.71
C MET A 84 23.22 -29.24 38.38
N ASN A 85 22.40 -28.99 39.38
CA ASN A 85 21.00 -28.67 39.21
C ASN A 85 20.71 -27.14 39.26
N ALA A 86 21.72 -26.28 39.09
CA ALA A 86 21.52 -24.83 39.09
C ALA A 86 21.48 -24.18 37.71
N THR A 87 21.70 -24.93 36.60
CA THR A 87 21.62 -24.38 35.22
C THR A 87 20.32 -24.73 34.48
N ASN A 88 19.35 -25.34 35.17
CA ASN A 88 18.01 -25.59 34.65
C ASN A 88 17.00 -24.45 34.97
N LEU A 89 17.48 -23.24 35.23
CA LEU A 89 16.65 -22.06 35.10
C LEU A 89 16.61 -21.67 33.64
N GLY A 90 15.60 -22.19 32.94
CA GLY A 90 15.31 -21.95 31.52
C GLY A 90 15.01 -20.49 31.16
N ILE A 91 16.04 -19.69 31.01
CA ILE A 91 15.93 -18.29 30.56
C ILE A 91 16.84 -18.00 29.36
N ILE A 92 17.42 -19.00 28.73
CA ILE A 92 18.05 -18.81 27.41
C ILE A 92 17.33 -19.72 26.43
N SER A 93 16.36 -19.14 25.74
CA SER A 93 15.62 -19.81 24.67
C SER A 93 16.58 -20.27 23.56
N ASN A 94 16.38 -21.49 23.09
CA ASN A 94 17.10 -22.06 21.92
C ASN A 94 16.93 -21.24 20.62
N SER A 95 16.11 -20.17 20.62
CA SER A 95 15.91 -19.29 19.48
C SER A 95 17.16 -18.57 19.01
N ASN A 96 18.05 -18.19 19.92
CA ASN A 96 19.27 -17.46 19.54
C ASN A 96 20.25 -18.29 18.67
N GLY A 97 20.15 -19.62 18.71
CA GLY A 97 20.97 -20.51 17.89
C GLY A 97 20.52 -20.49 16.42
N ILE A 98 19.22 -20.58 16.18
CA ILE A 98 18.65 -20.65 14.82
C ILE A 98 18.70 -19.27 14.15
N ASP A 99 18.41 -18.20 14.89
CA ASP A 99 18.48 -16.84 14.38
C ASP A 99 19.87 -16.51 13.82
N ASN A 100 20.92 -16.92 14.52
CA ASN A 100 22.30 -16.75 14.05
C ASN A 100 22.58 -17.56 12.78
N GLU A 101 22.09 -18.79 12.70
CA GLU A 101 22.27 -19.63 11.51
C GLU A 101 21.49 -19.05 10.30
N MET A 102 20.32 -18.47 10.54
CA MET A 102 19.57 -17.76 9.49
C MET A 102 20.33 -16.54 8.98
N GLU A 103 20.98 -15.78 9.86
CA GLU A 103 21.81 -14.64 9.45
C GLU A 103 23.10 -15.09 8.73
N ILE A 104 23.68 -16.23 9.12
CA ILE A 104 24.80 -16.85 8.39
C ILE A 104 24.36 -17.22 6.97
N LEU A 105 23.19 -17.85 6.81
CA LEU A 105 22.64 -18.23 5.50
C LEU A 105 22.36 -17.01 4.60
N LYS A 106 22.07 -15.84 5.18
CA LYS A 106 21.93 -14.56 4.47
C LYS A 106 23.25 -13.83 4.25
N SER A 107 24.36 -14.37 4.72
CA SER A 107 25.64 -13.69 4.64
C SER A 107 26.08 -13.46 3.20
N ARG A 108 26.73 -12.32 2.96
CA ARG A 108 27.31 -12.03 1.63
C ARG A 108 28.40 -13.01 1.26
N THR A 109 29.15 -13.52 2.21
CA THR A 109 30.23 -14.47 1.99
C THR A 109 29.73 -15.79 1.41
N LEU A 110 28.69 -16.38 2.02
CA LEU A 110 28.05 -17.58 1.49
C LEU A 110 27.45 -17.33 0.10
N ALA A 111 26.76 -16.20 -0.06
CA ALA A 111 26.17 -15.83 -1.34
C ALA A 111 27.25 -15.63 -2.42
N GLN A 112 28.36 -14.98 -2.10
CA GLN A 112 29.49 -14.78 -3.02
C GLN A 112 30.09 -16.09 -3.47
N GLN A 113 30.30 -17.05 -2.56
CA GLN A 113 30.81 -18.36 -2.86
C GLN A 113 29.86 -19.16 -3.76
N ALA A 114 28.54 -19.14 -3.44
CA ALA A 114 27.53 -19.81 -4.26
C ALA A 114 27.42 -19.16 -5.66
N VAL A 115 27.50 -17.84 -5.76
CA VAL A 115 27.55 -17.09 -7.03
C VAL A 115 28.79 -17.47 -7.83
N TYR A 116 29.94 -17.61 -7.18
CA TYR A 116 31.18 -18.00 -7.82
C TYR A 116 31.12 -19.42 -8.36
N ASP A 117 30.69 -20.38 -7.51
CA ASP A 117 30.63 -21.81 -7.87
C ASP A 117 29.67 -22.04 -9.06
N LEU A 118 28.55 -21.29 -9.14
CA LEU A 118 27.58 -21.37 -10.23
C LEU A 118 27.85 -20.41 -11.38
N LYS A 119 28.91 -19.61 -11.32
CA LYS A 119 29.24 -18.55 -12.32
C LYS A 119 28.12 -17.54 -12.58
N LEU A 120 27.35 -17.20 -11.54
CA LEU A 120 26.23 -16.26 -11.63
C LEU A 120 26.65 -14.78 -11.73
N TYR A 121 27.95 -14.52 -11.73
CA TYR A 121 28.53 -13.21 -12.00
C TYR A 121 28.46 -12.82 -13.48
N VAL A 122 28.06 -13.71 -14.40
CA VAL A 122 27.77 -13.43 -15.79
C VAL A 122 26.28 -13.62 -16.07
N ASN A 123 25.60 -12.54 -16.47
CA ASN A 123 24.21 -12.58 -16.90
C ASN A 123 24.12 -12.61 -18.41
N TYR A 124 23.49 -13.64 -18.97
CA TYR A 124 23.30 -13.82 -20.40
C TYR A 124 21.90 -13.41 -20.82
N ARG A 125 21.80 -12.73 -21.98
CA ARG A 125 20.53 -12.30 -22.56
C ARG A 125 20.57 -12.42 -24.08
N HIS A 126 19.48 -12.93 -24.66
CA HIS A 126 19.24 -12.79 -26.09
C HIS A 126 18.53 -11.50 -26.41
N GLU A 127 18.97 -10.81 -27.44
CA GLU A 127 18.33 -9.62 -27.97
C GLU A 127 16.99 -9.98 -28.62
N GLY A 128 15.89 -9.57 -28.00
CA GLY A 128 14.54 -9.74 -28.53
C GLY A 128 14.07 -8.51 -29.29
N LYS A 129 13.07 -8.63 -30.16
CA LYS A 129 12.49 -7.47 -30.87
C LYS A 129 11.86 -6.44 -29.94
N LEU A 130 11.35 -6.88 -28.79
CA LEU A 130 10.61 -6.04 -27.84
C LEU A 130 11.14 -6.18 -26.40
N LYS A 131 11.77 -7.31 -26.08
CA LYS A 131 12.29 -7.59 -24.74
C LYS A 131 13.43 -8.59 -24.84
N ASP A 132 14.51 -8.33 -24.09
CA ASP A 132 15.62 -9.26 -23.97
C ASP A 132 15.20 -10.48 -23.12
N HIS A 133 15.57 -11.69 -23.58
CA HIS A 133 15.32 -12.94 -22.88
C HIS A 133 16.56 -13.33 -22.08
N VAL A 134 16.40 -13.45 -20.76
CA VAL A 134 17.47 -13.92 -19.87
C VAL A 134 17.68 -15.41 -20.10
N LEU A 135 18.93 -15.83 -20.14
CA LEU A 135 19.35 -17.22 -20.36
C LEU A 135 20.10 -17.74 -19.13
N TYR A 136 19.91 -19.02 -18.83
CA TYR A 136 20.66 -19.72 -17.79
C TYR A 136 20.77 -21.20 -18.17
N GLY A 137 22.00 -21.69 -18.26
CA GLY A 137 22.31 -23.11 -18.61
C GLY A 137 22.24 -23.43 -20.09
N ASN A 138 21.45 -22.69 -20.86
CA ASN A 138 21.23 -22.89 -22.31
C ASN A 138 21.82 -21.76 -23.18
N GLN A 139 22.68 -20.91 -22.61
CA GLN A 139 23.47 -19.96 -23.40
C GLN A 139 24.43 -20.70 -24.34
N GLU A 140 24.71 -20.16 -25.51
CA GLU A 140 25.55 -20.78 -26.52
C GLU A 140 27.06 -20.61 -26.24
N VAL A 141 27.41 -19.50 -25.60
CA VAL A 141 28.81 -19.18 -25.27
C VAL A 141 28.90 -18.93 -23.78
N ASN A 142 29.80 -19.60 -23.11
CA ASN A 142 30.18 -19.34 -21.73
C ASN A 142 31.34 -18.36 -21.69
N ILE A 143 31.20 -17.35 -20.83
CA ILE A 143 32.23 -16.33 -20.59
C ILE A 143 32.74 -16.50 -19.18
N ASP A 144 34.04 -16.46 -19.02
CA ASP A 144 34.73 -16.65 -17.74
C ASP A 144 35.91 -15.68 -17.60
N MET A 145 36.27 -15.39 -16.38
CA MET A 145 37.46 -14.60 -16.04
C MET A 145 38.06 -15.16 -14.75
N ASP A 146 39.39 -15.07 -14.58
CA ASP A 146 40.04 -15.43 -13.35
C ASP A 146 39.52 -14.69 -12.13
N LEU A 147 39.38 -15.37 -10.99
CA LEU A 147 38.77 -14.85 -9.76
C LEU A 147 39.42 -13.58 -9.24
N GLU A 148 40.74 -13.52 -9.30
CA GLU A 148 41.51 -12.37 -8.81
C GLU A 148 41.23 -11.10 -9.63
N HIS A 149 40.95 -11.27 -10.93
CA HIS A 149 40.56 -10.17 -11.80
C HIS A 149 39.08 -9.83 -11.69
N LEU A 150 38.23 -10.87 -11.49
CA LEU A 150 36.78 -10.66 -11.25
C LEU A 150 36.51 -9.81 -10.01
N LYS A 151 37.26 -10.05 -8.92
CA LYS A 151 37.15 -9.24 -7.67
C LYS A 151 37.52 -7.76 -7.88
N LYS A 152 38.34 -7.44 -8.89
CA LYS A 152 38.78 -6.10 -9.22
C LYS A 152 37.83 -5.33 -10.14
N LEU A 153 36.74 -5.97 -10.60
CA LEU A 153 35.74 -5.32 -11.44
C LEU A 153 34.90 -4.33 -10.62
N ASN A 154 35.18 -3.06 -10.73
CA ASN A 154 34.43 -2.01 -10.04
C ASN A 154 33.11 -1.63 -10.73
N ALA A 155 32.95 -1.98 -12.01
CA ALA A 155 31.78 -1.69 -12.82
C ALA A 155 31.45 -2.87 -13.75
N PRO A 156 30.22 -2.98 -14.23
CA PRO A 156 29.80 -4.04 -15.15
C PRO A 156 30.60 -4.02 -16.45
N MET A 157 31.09 -5.16 -16.88
CA MET A 157 31.62 -5.37 -18.23
C MET A 157 30.50 -5.87 -19.13
N ASN A 158 30.14 -5.10 -20.14
CA ASN A 158 29.10 -5.45 -21.09
C ASN A 158 29.72 -5.99 -22.37
N LEU A 159 29.32 -7.17 -22.78
CA LEU A 159 29.79 -7.87 -23.98
C LEU A 159 28.62 -8.24 -24.86
N LYS A 160 28.78 -8.07 -26.17
CA LYS A 160 27.84 -8.53 -27.20
C LYS A 160 28.61 -9.43 -28.17
N ILE A 161 28.19 -10.67 -28.27
CA ILE A 161 28.78 -11.68 -29.15
C ILE A 161 27.81 -11.88 -30.30
N THR A 162 28.24 -11.61 -31.51
CA THR A 162 27.44 -11.83 -32.72
C THR A 162 28.14 -12.86 -33.57
N ARG A 163 27.38 -13.80 -34.13
CA ARG A 163 27.92 -14.75 -35.11
C ARG A 163 27.70 -14.21 -36.49
N GLU A 164 28.77 -14.13 -37.29
CA GLU A 164 28.78 -13.69 -38.70
C GLU A 164 29.43 -14.80 -39.55
N GLY A 165 28.58 -15.63 -40.12
CA GLY A 165 29.02 -16.79 -40.86
C GLY A 165 29.74 -17.82 -39.96
N ARG A 166 31.09 -17.95 -40.13
CA ARG A 166 31.91 -18.79 -39.29
C ARG A 166 32.58 -18.06 -38.13
N ASN A 167 32.60 -16.74 -38.17
CA ASN A 167 33.30 -15.90 -37.21
C ASN A 167 32.38 -15.48 -36.05
N TYR A 168 33.00 -15.23 -34.89
CA TYR A 168 32.36 -14.62 -33.71
C TYR A 168 32.92 -13.23 -33.52
N HIS A 169 32.08 -12.25 -33.70
CA HIS A 169 32.39 -10.84 -33.48
C HIS A 169 31.98 -10.44 -32.05
N VAL A 170 32.95 -10.03 -31.24
CA VAL A 170 32.74 -9.63 -29.84
C VAL A 170 32.95 -8.13 -29.72
N THR A 171 31.89 -7.42 -29.44
CA THR A 171 31.90 -6.01 -29.10
C THR A 171 31.50 -5.79 -27.66
N GLY A 172 31.99 -4.73 -27.05
CA GLY A 172 31.61 -4.45 -25.67
C GLY A 172 32.34 -3.27 -25.06
N SER A 173 32.12 -3.06 -23.79
CA SER A 173 32.80 -2.01 -23.02
C SER A 173 32.99 -2.43 -21.57
N TYR A 174 34.07 -1.96 -21.01
CA TYR A 174 34.39 -2.10 -19.59
C TYR A 174 35.06 -0.83 -19.07
N TYR A 175 35.09 -0.67 -17.76
CA TYR A 175 35.64 0.50 -17.11
C TYR A 175 36.91 0.15 -16.36
N VAL A 176 37.92 0.97 -16.52
CA VAL A 176 39.19 0.89 -15.78
C VAL A 176 39.30 2.11 -14.89
N PRO A 177 39.55 1.99 -13.59
CA PRO A 177 39.81 3.14 -12.72
C PRO A 177 41.11 3.85 -13.19
N ILE A 178 41.05 5.15 -13.37
CA ILE A 178 42.20 5.96 -13.85
C ILE A 178 43.25 6.08 -12.76
N ASP A 179 42.82 6.08 -11.50
CA ASP A 179 43.68 6.13 -10.33
C ASP A 179 42.99 5.52 -9.12
N ASN A 180 43.72 5.04 -8.11
CA ASN A 180 43.14 4.42 -6.90
C ASN A 180 42.20 5.34 -6.12
N ASN A 181 42.12 6.62 -6.46
CA ASN A 181 41.30 7.63 -5.81
C ASN A 181 40.35 8.38 -6.75
N SER A 182 40.29 8.07 -8.05
CA SER A 182 39.44 8.82 -8.96
C SER A 182 38.06 8.14 -9.17
N PHE A 183 36.98 8.91 -9.00
CA PHE A 183 35.58 8.52 -9.21
C PHE A 183 35.16 8.46 -10.70
N ASN A 184 36.05 8.81 -11.65
CA ASN A 184 35.77 8.78 -13.08
C ASN A 184 36.52 7.64 -13.77
N PRO A 185 35.88 6.46 -13.95
CA PRO A 185 36.47 5.32 -14.65
C PRO A 185 36.60 5.61 -16.16
N GLU A 186 37.73 5.26 -16.76
CA GLU A 186 37.90 5.29 -18.22
C GLU A 186 37.11 4.16 -18.87
N ALA A 187 36.23 4.51 -19.81
CA ALA A 187 35.49 3.53 -20.62
C ALA A 187 36.39 3.00 -21.74
N VAL A 188 36.66 1.70 -21.76
CA VAL A 188 37.42 1.03 -22.82
C VAL A 188 36.50 0.14 -23.64
N ASN A 189 36.52 0.33 -24.97
CA ASN A 189 35.75 -0.49 -25.87
C ASN A 189 36.50 -1.74 -26.29
N ILE A 190 35.78 -2.83 -26.47
CA ILE A 190 36.23 -4.10 -27.03
C ILE A 190 35.62 -4.26 -28.40
N ASP A 191 36.45 -4.56 -29.38
CA ASP A 191 36.05 -4.92 -30.74
C ASP A 191 37.05 -5.97 -31.24
N LYS A 192 36.63 -7.24 -31.25
CA LYS A 192 37.47 -8.38 -31.65
C LYS A 192 36.66 -9.43 -32.42
N THR A 193 37.28 -10.00 -33.42
CA THR A 193 36.69 -11.10 -34.18
C THR A 193 37.53 -12.38 -34.04
N PHE A 194 36.86 -13.51 -33.82
CA PHE A 194 37.47 -14.84 -33.70
C PHE A 194 36.89 -15.79 -34.75
N SER A 195 37.74 -16.64 -35.28
CA SER A 195 37.33 -17.65 -36.27
C SER A 195 36.69 -18.90 -35.62
N ALA A 196 36.97 -19.15 -34.35
CA ALA A 196 36.44 -20.29 -33.60
C ALA A 196 36.52 -20.06 -32.09
N LEU A 197 35.74 -20.84 -31.33
CA LEU A 197 35.82 -20.97 -29.88
C LEU A 197 36.56 -22.28 -29.52
N PRO A 198 37.38 -22.36 -28.46
CA PRO A 198 37.57 -21.35 -27.42
C PRO A 198 38.46 -20.17 -27.85
N ALA A 199 38.14 -18.98 -27.35
CA ALA A 199 38.90 -17.77 -27.62
C ALA A 199 39.16 -16.96 -26.34
N THR A 200 40.14 -16.06 -26.35
CA THR A 200 40.48 -15.21 -25.20
C THR A 200 40.70 -13.78 -25.64
N ILE A 201 40.26 -12.84 -24.81
CA ILE A 201 40.53 -11.40 -24.96
C ILE A 201 41.31 -10.92 -23.74
N GLY A 202 42.51 -10.41 -23.97
CA GLY A 202 43.24 -9.66 -22.93
C GLY A 202 42.64 -8.26 -22.75
N THR A 203 42.20 -7.94 -21.55
CA THR A 203 41.74 -6.61 -21.16
C THR A 203 42.66 -6.03 -20.09
N ARG A 204 42.55 -4.72 -19.82
CA ARG A 204 43.32 -4.10 -18.71
C ARG A 204 42.88 -4.58 -17.33
N VAL A 205 41.71 -5.20 -17.24
CA VAL A 205 41.11 -5.73 -15.99
C VAL A 205 41.24 -7.25 -15.89
N GLY A 206 41.85 -7.93 -16.86
CA GLY A 206 42.07 -9.37 -16.85
C GLY A 206 41.78 -10.03 -18.20
N VAL A 207 41.98 -11.34 -18.27
CA VAL A 207 41.77 -12.15 -19.49
C VAL A 207 40.36 -12.73 -19.46
N VAL A 208 39.56 -12.37 -20.44
CA VAL A 208 38.21 -12.93 -20.65
C VAL A 208 38.31 -14.14 -21.57
N ARG A 209 37.78 -15.27 -21.13
CA ARG A 209 37.75 -16.53 -21.90
C ARG A 209 36.33 -16.79 -22.40
N PHE A 210 36.23 -17.14 -23.66
CA PHE A 210 35.00 -17.52 -24.34
C PHE A 210 35.07 -19.00 -24.71
N THR A 211 34.09 -19.79 -24.30
CA THR A 211 34.03 -21.22 -24.59
C THR A 211 32.61 -21.56 -25.11
N GLN A 212 32.52 -22.52 -26.00
CA GLN A 212 31.24 -23.03 -26.47
C GLN A 212 30.57 -23.86 -25.36
N ASN A 213 29.28 -23.68 -25.17
CA ASN A 213 28.50 -24.42 -24.19
C ASN A 213 27.89 -25.68 -24.79
N GLY A 214 28.62 -26.79 -24.69
CA GLY A 214 28.17 -28.07 -25.20
C GLY A 214 27.80 -28.02 -26.69
N ASN A 215 26.62 -28.49 -27.04
CA ASN A 215 26.12 -28.53 -28.40
C ASN A 215 25.33 -27.29 -28.83
N TYR A 216 25.19 -26.32 -27.92
CA TYR A 216 24.51 -25.06 -28.25
C TYR A 216 25.38 -24.19 -29.14
N MET A 217 24.83 -23.76 -30.28
CA MET A 217 25.54 -22.92 -31.23
C MET A 217 24.76 -21.66 -31.52
N LEU A 218 25.45 -20.53 -31.40
CA LEU A 218 24.83 -19.24 -31.77
C LEU A 218 24.49 -19.24 -33.27
N ARG A 219 23.24 -18.95 -33.58
CA ARG A 219 22.77 -18.89 -34.98
C ARG A 219 23.35 -17.69 -35.70
N ASP A 220 23.60 -17.84 -37.00
CA ASP A 220 24.10 -16.74 -37.80
C ASP A 220 23.20 -15.49 -37.74
N GLY A 221 23.79 -14.32 -37.60
CA GLY A 221 23.10 -13.04 -37.45
C GLY A 221 22.40 -12.85 -36.07
N LYS A 222 22.52 -13.80 -35.13
CA LYS A 222 22.01 -13.62 -33.74
C LYS A 222 23.10 -13.12 -32.81
N SER A 223 22.68 -12.33 -31.82
CA SER A 223 23.58 -11.80 -30.81
C SER A 223 23.22 -12.28 -29.41
N LEU A 224 24.26 -12.62 -28.65
CA LEU A 224 24.22 -12.94 -27.23
C LEU A 224 24.82 -11.74 -26.49
N LYS A 225 24.05 -11.12 -25.61
CA LYS A 225 24.51 -10.10 -24.69
C LYS A 225 24.93 -10.79 -23.39
N ALA A 226 26.06 -10.41 -22.84
CA ALA A 226 26.53 -10.86 -21.55
C ALA A 226 27.00 -9.67 -20.72
N THR A 227 26.56 -9.61 -19.49
CA THR A 227 27.02 -8.62 -18.51
C THR A 227 27.75 -9.34 -17.40
N MET A 228 29.03 -9.06 -17.24
CA MET A 228 29.88 -9.62 -16.17
C MET A 228 30.06 -8.57 -15.09
N ILE A 229 29.89 -8.98 -13.83
CA ILE A 229 30.02 -8.12 -12.64
C ILE A 229 30.86 -8.85 -11.60
N ALA A 230 31.45 -8.10 -10.65
CA ALA A 230 32.15 -8.72 -9.53
C ALA A 230 31.22 -9.66 -8.75
N PRO A 231 31.71 -10.84 -8.32
CA PRO A 231 30.90 -11.79 -7.54
C PRO A 231 30.29 -11.19 -6.29
N GLU A 232 30.96 -10.22 -5.65
CA GLU A 232 30.44 -9.49 -4.49
C GLU A 232 29.20 -8.66 -4.82
N ILE A 233 29.21 -7.99 -5.98
CA ILE A 233 28.07 -7.21 -6.46
C ILE A 233 26.92 -8.15 -6.85
N ALA A 234 27.24 -9.25 -7.54
CA ALA A 234 26.27 -10.28 -7.90
C ALA A 234 25.62 -10.90 -6.66
N ALA A 235 26.40 -11.24 -5.64
CA ALA A 235 25.92 -11.78 -4.37
C ALA A 235 24.92 -10.85 -3.67
N GLY A 236 25.14 -9.54 -3.73
CA GLY A 236 24.22 -8.56 -3.15
C GLY A 236 22.80 -8.67 -3.71
N LYS A 237 22.63 -8.99 -5.01
CA LYS A 237 21.32 -9.26 -5.61
C LYS A 237 20.64 -10.50 -5.02
N TYR A 238 21.40 -11.57 -4.82
CA TYR A 238 20.85 -12.81 -4.28
C TYR A 238 20.51 -12.68 -2.80
N VAL A 239 21.36 -12.02 -2.02
CA VAL A 239 21.07 -11.70 -0.61
C VAL A 239 19.80 -10.87 -0.46
N GLY A 240 19.60 -9.85 -1.32
CA GLY A 240 18.40 -9.02 -1.28
C GLY A 240 17.11 -9.75 -1.70
N ASN A 241 17.23 -10.81 -2.52
CA ASN A 241 16.09 -11.58 -3.02
C ASN A 241 15.85 -12.88 -2.24
N LEU A 242 16.78 -13.25 -1.35
CA LEU A 242 16.70 -14.43 -0.49
C LEU A 242 15.95 -14.07 0.79
N ASN A 243 14.86 -14.76 1.04
CA ASN A 243 14.15 -14.71 2.32
C ASN A 243 14.40 -16.01 3.07
N VAL A 244 14.90 -15.88 4.30
CA VAL A 244 15.18 -16.99 5.20
C VAL A 244 14.32 -16.79 6.43
N THR A 245 13.44 -17.76 6.70
CA THR A 245 12.46 -17.68 7.79
C THR A 245 12.37 -19.03 8.51
N GLU A 246 12.06 -19.00 9.80
CA GLU A 246 11.74 -20.23 10.53
C GLU A 246 10.46 -20.86 10.00
N SER A 247 10.46 -22.16 9.77
CA SER A 247 9.25 -22.91 9.39
C SER A 247 8.27 -23.01 10.57
N SER A 248 8.79 -23.10 11.79
CA SER A 248 8.01 -23.06 13.04
C SER A 248 8.93 -22.70 14.21
N LYS A 249 8.40 -21.99 15.20
CA LYS A 249 9.14 -21.59 16.41
C LYS A 249 9.64 -22.73 17.29
N THR A 250 9.20 -23.96 17.04
CA THR A 250 9.53 -25.16 17.82
C THR A 250 10.44 -26.12 17.07
N THR A 251 10.84 -25.80 15.84
CA THR A 251 11.65 -26.68 14.98
C THR A 251 12.91 -25.96 14.51
N THR A 252 13.96 -26.71 14.25
CA THR A 252 15.20 -26.22 13.66
C THR A 252 15.17 -26.23 12.12
N ILE A 253 13.96 -26.15 11.53
CA ILE A 253 13.76 -26.14 10.09
C ILE A 253 13.60 -24.69 9.62
N VAL A 254 14.38 -24.35 8.61
CA VAL A 254 14.40 -23.02 8.00
C VAL A 254 13.86 -23.12 6.57
N ASP A 255 12.93 -22.23 6.24
CA ASP A 255 12.42 -22.06 4.89
C ASP A 255 13.31 -21.06 4.14
N LEU A 256 13.90 -21.53 3.05
CA LEU A 256 14.71 -20.75 2.13
C LEU A 256 13.86 -20.41 0.90
N VAL A 257 13.63 -19.15 0.66
CA VAL A 257 12.79 -18.68 -0.45
C VAL A 257 13.57 -17.67 -1.28
N LEU A 258 13.73 -17.96 -2.57
CA LEU A 258 14.43 -17.06 -3.49
C LEU A 258 13.53 -16.65 -4.65
N ASN A 259 13.52 -15.35 -4.94
CA ASN A 259 12.83 -14.77 -6.08
C ASN A 259 13.79 -14.49 -7.23
N ASP A 260 13.55 -15.08 -8.40
CA ASP A 260 14.38 -14.88 -9.58
C ASP A 260 13.55 -14.87 -10.87
N GLU A 261 14.11 -14.28 -11.93
CA GLU A 261 13.50 -14.28 -13.27
C GLU A 261 13.49 -15.70 -13.89
N ILE A 262 14.43 -16.58 -13.48
CA ILE A 262 14.58 -17.95 -13.97
C ILE A 262 14.45 -18.93 -12.80
N PRO A 263 13.40 -19.78 -12.76
CA PRO A 263 13.18 -20.72 -11.68
C PRO A 263 14.35 -21.69 -11.47
N GLN A 264 14.93 -22.19 -12.55
CA GLN A 264 16.05 -23.16 -12.47
C GLN A 264 17.29 -22.53 -11.82
N ARG A 265 17.58 -21.27 -12.12
CA ARG A 265 18.69 -20.53 -11.51
C ARG A 265 18.50 -20.36 -10.01
N ALA A 266 17.27 -20.09 -9.57
CA ALA A 266 16.94 -20.00 -8.15
C ALA A 266 17.05 -21.34 -7.45
N ILE A 267 16.61 -22.44 -8.10
CA ILE A 267 16.74 -23.80 -7.59
C ILE A 267 18.21 -24.17 -7.40
N ASP A 268 19.02 -23.95 -8.42
CA ASP A 268 20.45 -24.28 -8.40
C ASP A 268 21.20 -23.44 -7.34
N TYR A 269 20.83 -22.15 -7.21
CA TYR A 269 21.39 -21.28 -6.18
C TYR A 269 21.05 -21.77 -4.77
N LEU A 270 19.77 -22.09 -4.47
CA LEU A 270 19.39 -22.60 -3.16
C LEU A 270 20.08 -23.93 -2.82
N LYS A 271 20.23 -24.80 -3.82
CA LYS A 271 20.98 -26.04 -3.65
C LYS A 271 22.46 -25.79 -3.35
N GLN A 272 23.07 -24.88 -4.11
CA GLN A 272 24.50 -24.56 -3.93
C GLN A 272 24.73 -23.82 -2.61
N LEU A 273 23.81 -22.94 -2.20
CA LEU A 273 23.89 -22.27 -0.90
C LEU A 273 23.96 -23.28 0.26
N ALA A 274 23.13 -24.34 0.22
CA ALA A 274 23.17 -25.38 1.24
C ALA A 274 24.49 -26.15 1.22
N ILE A 275 25.07 -26.40 0.02
CA ILE A 275 26.38 -27.06 -0.12
C ILE A 275 27.48 -26.15 0.45
N VAL A 276 27.49 -24.87 0.10
CA VAL A 276 28.50 -23.92 0.58
C VAL A 276 28.38 -23.74 2.10
N TYR A 277 27.16 -23.65 2.63
CA TYR A 277 26.92 -23.58 4.07
C TYR A 277 27.54 -24.79 4.81
N ASN A 278 27.29 -26.00 4.31
CA ASN A 278 27.86 -27.21 4.91
C ASN A 278 29.39 -27.25 4.79
N ARG A 279 29.94 -26.90 3.63
CA ARG A 279 31.38 -26.80 3.42
C ARG A 279 32.03 -25.87 4.44
N GLN A 280 31.48 -24.67 4.60
CA GLN A 280 32.01 -23.68 5.53
C GLN A 280 31.87 -24.14 7.00
N ALA A 281 30.69 -24.67 7.39
CA ALA A 281 30.51 -25.21 8.73
C ALA A 281 31.48 -26.36 9.06
N ASN A 282 31.83 -27.20 8.07
CA ASN A 282 32.81 -28.26 8.24
C ASN A 282 34.24 -27.71 8.31
N GLU A 283 34.57 -26.67 7.50
CA GLU A 283 35.87 -25.99 7.57
C GLU A 283 36.08 -25.37 8.97
N ASP A 284 35.09 -24.69 9.50
CA ASP A 284 35.10 -24.04 10.81
C ASP A 284 35.30 -25.06 11.95
N LYS A 285 34.57 -26.20 11.89
CA LYS A 285 34.72 -27.29 12.87
C LYS A 285 36.12 -27.91 12.79
N ASN A 286 36.61 -28.13 11.58
CA ASN A 286 37.94 -28.70 11.35
C ASN A 286 39.02 -27.76 11.89
N GLU A 287 38.92 -26.47 11.72
CA GLU A 287 39.89 -25.52 12.27
C GLU A 287 39.99 -25.62 13.81
N ILE A 288 38.84 -25.67 14.50
CA ILE A 288 38.82 -25.86 15.97
C ILE A 288 39.43 -27.19 16.36
N ALA A 289 39.08 -28.29 15.67
CA ALA A 289 39.56 -29.62 15.97
C ALA A 289 41.06 -29.72 15.76
N VAL A 290 41.59 -29.17 14.66
CA VAL A 290 43.02 -29.13 14.37
C VAL A 290 43.80 -28.34 15.43
N ARG A 291 43.32 -27.17 15.86
CA ARG A 291 43.92 -26.37 16.93
C ARG A 291 43.89 -27.10 18.27
N THR A 292 42.80 -27.81 18.56
CA THR A 292 42.66 -28.64 19.77
C THR A 292 43.66 -29.81 19.71
N GLU A 293 43.79 -30.47 18.59
CA GLU A 293 44.76 -31.56 18.41
C GLU A 293 46.20 -31.09 18.62
N GLN A 294 46.56 -29.95 18.02
CA GLN A 294 47.90 -29.36 18.20
C GLN A 294 48.20 -29.09 19.69
N PHE A 295 47.23 -28.53 20.40
CA PHE A 295 47.35 -28.25 21.83
C PHE A 295 47.54 -29.53 22.63
N ILE A 296 46.72 -30.57 22.40
CA ILE A 296 46.77 -31.84 23.08
C ILE A 296 48.12 -32.52 22.79
N ASN A 297 48.59 -32.56 21.54
CA ASN A 297 49.85 -33.15 21.15
C ASN A 297 51.06 -32.49 21.84
N GLN A 298 51.10 -31.15 21.91
CA GLN A 298 52.14 -30.44 22.65
C GLN A 298 52.13 -30.81 24.15
N ARG A 299 50.91 -30.97 24.71
CA ARG A 299 50.75 -31.35 26.13
C ARG A 299 51.15 -32.80 26.40
N LEU A 300 50.82 -33.72 25.47
CA LEU A 300 51.22 -35.12 25.53
C LEU A 300 52.74 -35.26 25.52
N GLU A 301 53.41 -34.54 24.61
CA GLU A 301 54.86 -34.53 24.56
C GLU A 301 55.51 -34.13 25.90
N LYS A 302 55.00 -33.04 26.48
CA LYS A 302 55.49 -32.54 27.75
C LYS A 302 55.30 -33.54 28.90
N ILE A 303 54.08 -34.10 28.99
CA ILE A 303 53.74 -35.12 30.04
C ILE A 303 54.54 -36.38 29.84
N ASN A 304 54.73 -36.85 28.59
CA ASN A 304 55.57 -38.03 28.29
C ASN A 304 57.00 -37.80 28.77
N ALA A 305 57.58 -36.63 28.50
CA ALA A 305 58.93 -36.30 28.99
C ALA A 305 59.01 -36.27 30.52
N GLU A 306 57.97 -35.67 31.19
CA GLU A 306 57.86 -35.64 32.63
C GLU A 306 57.67 -37.06 33.26
N LEU A 307 56.86 -37.90 32.62
CA LEU A 307 56.68 -39.30 33.03
C LEU A 307 57.93 -40.09 32.93
N GLY A 308 58.61 -40.01 31.75
CA GLY A 308 59.90 -40.67 31.58
C GLY A 308 60.98 -40.27 32.58
N SER A 309 60.98 -38.90 32.89
CA SER A 309 61.87 -38.43 33.98
C SER A 309 61.52 -38.98 35.36
N THR A 310 60.22 -39.12 35.68
CA THR A 310 59.77 -39.70 36.94
C THR A 310 60.01 -41.19 37.02
N GLU A 311 59.79 -41.89 35.92
CA GLU A 311 60.16 -43.34 35.80
C GLU A 311 61.64 -43.59 35.99
N GLY A 312 62.47 -42.76 35.34
CA GLY A 312 63.91 -42.78 35.53
C GLY A 312 64.34 -42.49 36.98
N GLN A 313 63.64 -41.56 37.62
CA GLN A 313 63.88 -41.28 39.03
C GLN A 313 63.49 -42.48 39.91
N LEU A 314 62.35 -43.12 39.64
CA LEU A 314 61.86 -44.31 40.32
C LEU A 314 62.82 -45.47 40.16
N GLU A 315 63.24 -45.70 38.90
CA GLU A 315 64.21 -46.76 38.59
C GLU A 315 65.56 -46.53 39.29
N ASN A 316 66.10 -45.32 39.18
CA ASN A 316 67.38 -44.99 39.84
C ASN A 316 67.27 -45.05 41.36
N TYR A 317 66.16 -44.67 41.95
CA TYR A 317 65.93 -44.76 43.35
C TYR A 317 65.83 -46.18 43.85
N LYS A 318 65.07 -47.06 43.11
CA LYS A 318 65.02 -48.50 43.35
C LYS A 318 66.39 -49.17 43.22
N LYS A 319 67.15 -48.84 42.16
CA LYS A 319 68.52 -49.41 41.93
C LYS A 319 69.48 -48.97 43.08
N ARG A 320 69.52 -47.74 43.46
CA ARG A 320 70.43 -47.17 44.51
C ARG A 320 70.19 -47.80 45.88
N ASN A 321 68.94 -48.14 46.13
CA ASN A 321 68.48 -48.54 47.49
C ASN A 321 68.25 -50.08 47.59
N ASN A 322 68.53 -50.89 46.57
CA ASN A 322 68.35 -52.36 46.53
C ASN A 322 66.97 -52.83 47.06
N MET A 323 65.89 -52.12 46.59
CA MET A 323 64.55 -52.38 47.14
C MET A 323 63.86 -53.46 46.31
N VAL A 324 63.69 -54.67 46.89
CA VAL A 324 62.78 -55.71 46.44
C VAL A 324 61.88 -56.01 47.66
N GLU A 325 60.67 -55.44 47.65
CA GLU A 325 59.55 -55.69 48.58
C GLU A 325 59.67 -55.19 50.06
N LEU A 326 58.98 -54.23 50.42
CA LEU A 326 58.63 -53.83 51.78
C LEU A 326 57.09 -53.93 51.96
N LYS A 327 56.74 -55.08 52.68
CA LYS A 327 55.31 -55.32 52.92
C LYS A 327 54.83 -54.89 54.32
N MET A 328 53.70 -54.32 54.33
CA MET A 328 52.45 -54.67 55.00
C MET A 328 51.99 -54.04 56.31
N ASN A 329 52.64 -53.01 56.94
CA ASN A 329 51.93 -52.35 58.08
C ASN A 329 51.65 -50.88 57.90
N ALA A 330 51.90 -50.34 56.81
CA ALA A 330 51.57 -49.01 56.46
C ALA A 330 50.33 -48.86 55.53
N SER A 331 49.67 -49.99 55.24
CA SER A 331 48.70 -50.02 54.14
C SER A 331 47.53 -49.07 54.24
N GLN A 332 47.03 -48.80 55.45
CA GLN A 332 45.84 -47.97 55.62
C GLN A 332 46.15 -46.45 55.64
N ALA A 333 47.30 -46.06 56.20
CA ALA A 333 47.76 -44.66 56.12
C ALA A 333 48.31 -44.35 54.74
N VAL A 334 48.92 -45.30 54.07
CA VAL A 334 49.39 -45.23 52.70
C VAL A 334 48.20 -45.13 51.74
N ALA A 335 47.10 -45.92 51.91
CA ALA A 335 45.96 -45.86 51.01
C ALA A 335 45.24 -44.47 51.07
N ASN A 336 45.11 -43.90 52.28
CA ASN A 336 44.55 -42.59 52.42
C ASN A 336 45.44 -41.48 51.84
N ALA A 337 46.77 -41.60 52.09
CA ALA A 337 47.73 -40.66 51.50
C ALA A 337 47.77 -40.74 49.95
N ASP A 338 47.63 -41.98 49.43
CA ASP A 338 47.53 -42.24 47.97
C ASP A 338 46.26 -41.60 47.37
N GLN A 339 45.11 -41.79 48.05
CA GLN A 339 43.87 -41.19 47.57
C GLN A 339 43.97 -39.65 47.51
N TYR A 340 44.54 -39.02 48.53
CA TYR A 340 44.67 -37.54 48.53
C TYR A 340 45.77 -37.07 47.56
N ALA A 341 46.83 -37.82 47.34
CA ALA A 341 47.85 -37.49 46.35
C ALA A 341 47.30 -37.58 44.90
N GLN A 342 46.44 -38.61 44.65
CA GLN A 342 45.77 -38.73 43.37
C GLN A 342 44.84 -37.49 43.14
N LYS A 343 44.00 -37.17 44.15
CA LYS A 343 43.13 -35.96 44.04
C LYS A 343 43.92 -34.67 43.90
N LEU A 344 45.07 -34.55 44.60
CA LEU A 344 45.93 -33.37 44.49
C LEU A 344 46.48 -33.18 43.08
N SER A 345 46.81 -34.26 42.49
CA SER A 345 47.34 -34.20 41.15
C SER A 345 46.25 -34.02 40.07
N GLU A 346 45.08 -34.59 40.27
CA GLU A 346 43.92 -34.26 39.45
C GLU A 346 43.65 -32.73 39.49
N ALA A 347 43.69 -32.17 40.72
CA ALA A 347 43.54 -30.72 40.91
C ALA A 347 44.69 -29.93 40.26
N ASN A 348 45.95 -30.38 40.42
CA ASN A 348 47.12 -29.76 39.77
C ASN A 348 47.03 -29.79 38.24
N THR A 349 46.47 -30.86 37.72
CA THR A 349 46.27 -31.04 36.30
C THR A 349 45.26 -30.01 35.77
N GLN A 350 44.15 -29.89 36.43
CA GLN A 350 43.14 -28.88 36.07
C GLN A 350 43.68 -27.47 36.11
N VAL A 351 44.48 -27.13 37.15
CA VAL A 351 45.18 -25.85 37.24
C VAL A 351 46.14 -25.65 36.07
N ALA A 352 46.91 -26.68 35.73
CA ALA A 352 47.87 -26.59 34.60
C ALA A 352 47.15 -26.41 33.25
N LEU A 353 46.02 -27.10 33.04
CA LEU A 353 45.20 -26.89 31.85
C LEU A 353 44.62 -25.44 31.77
N LEU A 354 44.12 -24.92 32.89
CA LEU A 354 43.67 -23.54 32.96
C LEU A 354 44.83 -22.54 32.70
N ASP A 355 46.00 -22.78 33.27
CA ASP A 355 47.18 -21.95 33.05
C ASP A 355 47.62 -21.94 31.59
N GLU A 356 47.57 -23.09 30.93
CA GLU A 356 47.95 -23.24 29.53
C GLU A 356 46.94 -22.53 28.61
N LEU A 357 45.62 -22.72 28.88
CA LEU A 357 44.59 -21.99 28.16
C LEU A 357 44.69 -20.47 28.38
N THR A 358 44.97 -20.08 29.61
CA THR A 358 45.17 -18.64 29.92
C THR A 358 46.39 -18.09 29.19
N ARG A 359 47.49 -18.86 29.07
CA ARG A 359 48.66 -18.47 28.24
C ARG A 359 48.26 -18.33 26.78
N TYR A 360 47.56 -19.33 26.24
CA TYR A 360 47.08 -19.30 24.85
C TYR A 360 46.25 -18.06 24.55
N MET A 361 45.31 -17.69 25.45
CA MET A 361 44.44 -16.54 25.30
C MET A 361 45.16 -15.20 25.48
N ASN A 362 46.31 -15.16 26.15
CA ASN A 362 47.09 -13.94 26.35
C ASN A 362 48.11 -13.71 25.24
N GLU A 363 48.35 -14.69 24.39
CA GLU A 363 49.29 -14.58 23.27
C GLU A 363 48.70 -13.66 22.19
N PRO A 364 49.38 -12.56 21.81
CA PRO A 364 48.86 -11.60 20.84
C PRO A 364 48.49 -12.25 19.48
N SER A 365 49.20 -13.28 19.07
CA SER A 365 48.93 -14.02 17.85
C SER A 365 47.59 -14.78 17.85
N ASN A 366 47.05 -15.08 19.03
CA ASN A 366 45.82 -15.84 19.21
C ASN A 366 44.61 -14.93 19.50
N ARG A 367 44.80 -13.59 19.45
CA ARG A 367 43.69 -12.66 19.70
C ARG A 367 42.59 -12.81 18.65
N HIS A 368 41.35 -12.97 19.10
CA HIS A 368 40.17 -13.21 18.26
C HIS A 368 40.22 -14.52 17.43
N GLN A 369 41.18 -15.42 17.72
CA GLN A 369 41.20 -16.77 17.15
C GLN A 369 40.37 -17.72 18.02
N PRO A 370 39.83 -18.79 17.45
CA PRO A 370 39.15 -19.83 18.22
C PRO A 370 40.05 -20.38 19.33
N ILE A 371 39.49 -20.50 20.52
CA ILE A 371 40.17 -21.06 21.68
C ILE A 371 40.06 -22.59 21.62
N PRO A 372 41.11 -23.36 21.87
CA PRO A 372 41.00 -24.82 21.93
C PRO A 372 39.87 -25.24 22.87
N SER A 373 38.91 -25.98 22.35
CA SER A 373 37.75 -26.51 23.11
C SER A 373 37.97 -28.00 23.34
N ASN A 374 37.26 -28.57 24.29
CA ASN A 374 37.36 -30.02 24.60
C ASN A 374 38.71 -30.48 25.16
N VAL A 375 39.42 -29.60 25.85
CA VAL A 375 40.72 -29.94 26.52
C VAL A 375 40.59 -30.59 27.88
N GLY A 376 39.42 -31.00 28.31
CA GLY A 376 39.17 -31.71 29.56
C GLY A 376 39.08 -30.81 30.80
N LEU A 377 38.69 -29.58 30.65
CA LEU A 377 38.35 -28.68 31.76
C LEU A 377 37.13 -29.19 32.56
N SER A 378 37.24 -29.22 33.87
CA SER A 378 36.14 -29.58 34.78
C SER A 378 35.14 -28.42 34.97
N ASP A 379 35.52 -27.18 34.71
CA ASP A 379 34.67 -26.01 34.89
C ASP A 379 33.73 -25.83 33.71
N ALA A 380 32.42 -26.09 33.97
CA ALA A 380 31.40 -26.00 32.96
C ALA A 380 31.14 -24.54 32.50
N SER A 381 31.35 -23.59 33.41
CA SER A 381 31.14 -22.17 33.10
C SER A 381 32.20 -21.65 32.13
N ALA A 382 33.47 -21.95 32.40
CA ALA A 382 34.58 -21.63 31.50
C ALA A 382 34.40 -22.32 30.13
N THR A 383 34.05 -23.61 30.14
CA THR A 383 33.80 -24.36 28.92
C THR A 383 32.67 -23.82 28.10
N SER A 384 31.53 -23.41 28.72
CA SER A 384 30.39 -22.79 28.05
C SER A 384 30.79 -21.48 27.40
N LEU A 385 31.50 -20.61 28.13
CA LEU A 385 31.96 -19.32 27.63
C LEU A 385 32.97 -19.48 26.48
N ILE A 386 33.86 -20.50 26.56
CA ILE A 386 34.80 -20.80 25.45
C ILE A 386 34.04 -21.23 24.19
N ASN A 387 33.03 -22.07 24.32
CA ASN A 387 32.20 -22.48 23.18
C ASN A 387 31.43 -21.30 22.56
N GLU A 388 30.88 -20.41 23.40
CA GLU A 388 30.23 -19.20 22.95
C GLU A 388 31.20 -18.24 22.25
N TYR A 389 32.40 -18.07 22.83
CA TYR A 389 33.47 -17.28 22.20
C TYR A 389 33.86 -17.84 20.84
N ASN A 390 34.11 -19.17 20.75
CA ASN A 390 34.46 -19.82 19.51
C ASN A 390 33.40 -19.63 18.43
N LYS A 391 32.11 -19.75 18.81
CA LYS A 391 31.00 -19.49 17.91
C LYS A 391 31.05 -18.07 17.31
N ILE A 392 31.27 -17.07 18.16
CA ILE A 392 31.33 -15.66 17.73
C ILE A 392 32.62 -15.38 16.97
N ALA A 393 33.76 -15.99 17.35
CA ALA A 393 35.02 -15.84 16.64
C ALA A 393 34.92 -16.36 15.20
N LEU A 394 34.27 -17.49 15.01
CA LEU A 394 34.03 -18.06 13.68
C LEU A 394 33.09 -17.16 12.87
N GLN A 395 32.01 -16.66 13.47
CA GLN A 395 31.10 -15.70 12.82
C GLN A 395 31.82 -14.41 12.39
N ARG A 396 32.69 -13.88 13.27
CA ARG A 396 33.50 -12.71 12.95
C ARG A 396 34.47 -12.98 11.80
N ASN A 397 35.16 -14.09 11.84
CA ASN A 397 36.11 -14.49 10.79
C ASN A 397 35.41 -14.64 9.43
N GLN A 398 34.20 -15.23 9.42
CA GLN A 398 33.36 -15.29 8.21
C GLN A 398 33.02 -13.91 7.64
N LEU A 399 32.63 -12.97 8.51
CA LEU A 399 32.32 -11.62 8.09
C LEU A 399 33.55 -10.84 7.61
N LEU A 400 34.72 -11.09 8.17
CA LEU A 400 35.98 -10.46 7.76
C LEU A 400 36.44 -10.84 6.35
N HIS A 401 35.97 -11.96 5.80
CA HIS A 401 36.18 -12.27 4.39
C HIS A 401 35.44 -11.34 3.44
N SER A 402 34.39 -10.68 3.92
CA SER A 402 33.54 -9.80 3.09
C SER A 402 33.42 -8.37 3.59
N ALA A 403 33.93 -8.06 4.79
CA ALA A 403 33.80 -6.75 5.44
C ALA A 403 35.11 -6.34 6.11
N SER A 404 35.37 -5.04 6.19
CA SER A 404 36.50 -4.48 6.96
C SER A 404 36.29 -4.65 8.46
N GLU A 405 37.37 -4.69 9.24
CA GLU A 405 37.33 -4.72 10.70
C GLU A 405 36.51 -3.60 11.34
N ASN A 406 36.46 -2.44 10.70
CA ASN A 406 35.68 -1.28 11.15
C ASN A 406 34.23 -1.27 10.66
N SER A 407 33.77 -2.33 10.04
CA SER A 407 32.37 -2.43 9.59
C SER A 407 31.41 -2.43 10.76
N PRO A 408 30.26 -1.73 10.66
CA PRO A 408 29.20 -1.74 11.67
C PRO A 408 28.69 -3.16 12.05
N THR A 409 28.90 -4.13 11.17
CA THR A 409 28.53 -5.53 11.40
C THR A 409 29.61 -6.33 12.12
N VAL A 410 30.89 -5.97 11.95
CA VAL A 410 32.06 -6.66 12.56
C VAL A 410 32.41 -6.05 13.92
N THR A 411 32.28 -4.75 14.06
CA THR A 411 32.63 -4.02 15.31
C THR A 411 31.88 -4.55 16.53
N PRO A 412 30.54 -4.80 16.46
CA PRO A 412 29.81 -5.37 17.62
C PRO A 412 30.28 -6.77 17.99
N LEU A 413 30.60 -7.61 16.99
CA LEU A 413 31.13 -8.96 17.23
C LEU A 413 32.52 -8.92 17.84
N THR A 414 33.35 -7.98 17.42
CA THR A 414 34.69 -7.79 18.01
C THR A 414 34.57 -7.32 19.46
N ALA A 415 33.66 -6.35 19.74
CA ALA A 415 33.36 -5.92 21.10
C ALA A 415 32.83 -7.07 21.96
N GLN A 416 31.93 -7.87 21.43
CA GLN A 416 31.37 -9.05 22.10
C GLN A 416 32.45 -10.12 22.36
N LEU A 417 33.39 -10.30 21.43
CA LEU A 417 34.56 -11.18 21.64
C LEU A 417 35.46 -10.66 22.73
N ASP A 418 35.73 -9.37 22.78
CA ASP A 418 36.54 -8.76 23.84
C ASP A 418 35.84 -8.85 25.22
N ASP A 419 34.52 -8.67 25.25
CA ASP A 419 33.72 -8.88 26.46
C ASP A 419 33.71 -10.34 26.90
N LEU A 420 33.51 -11.27 25.98
CA LEU A 420 33.57 -12.70 26.25
C LEU A 420 35.00 -13.12 26.67
N ASN A 421 36.04 -12.62 26.01
CA ASN A 421 37.42 -12.86 26.37
C ASN A 421 37.67 -12.37 27.81
N SER A 422 37.17 -11.18 28.16
CA SER A 422 37.26 -10.66 29.52
C SER A 422 36.47 -11.50 30.53
N SER A 423 35.33 -12.03 30.12
CA SER A 423 34.45 -12.90 30.93
C SER A 423 35.07 -14.29 31.08
N ILE A 424 35.63 -14.85 29.99
CA ILE A 424 36.39 -16.12 30.07
C ILE A 424 37.59 -15.95 30.99
N LYS A 425 38.38 -14.88 30.83
CA LYS A 425 39.53 -14.60 31.72
C LYS A 425 39.10 -14.46 33.20
N ARG A 426 38.00 -13.83 33.49
CA ARG A 426 37.41 -13.75 34.83
C ARG A 426 36.97 -15.11 35.34
N ALA A 427 36.22 -15.89 34.51
CA ALA A 427 35.75 -17.21 34.88
C ALA A 427 36.94 -18.16 35.10
N MET A 428 37.96 -18.14 34.22
CA MET A 428 39.17 -18.94 34.37
C MET A 428 39.98 -18.52 35.62
N THR A 429 40.04 -17.20 35.89
CA THR A 429 40.71 -16.69 37.09
C THR A 429 40.00 -17.17 38.34
N GLN A 430 38.66 -17.16 38.34
CA GLN A 430 37.84 -17.60 39.45
C GLN A 430 37.90 -19.14 39.61
N ALA A 431 37.79 -19.90 38.49
CA ALA A 431 37.97 -21.33 38.49
C ALA A 431 39.37 -21.74 39.01
N ARG A 432 40.42 -21.02 38.56
CA ARG A 432 41.78 -21.20 39.05
C ARG A 432 41.91 -20.93 40.53
N ALA A 433 41.27 -19.82 41.03
CA ALA A 433 41.28 -19.53 42.47
C ALA A 433 40.57 -20.62 43.27
N GLY A 434 39.38 -21.09 42.78
CA GLY A 434 38.66 -22.20 43.41
C GLY A 434 39.47 -23.50 43.43
N LEU A 435 40.05 -23.86 42.30
CA LEU A 435 40.90 -25.06 42.18
C LEU A 435 42.19 -24.95 43.03
N ARG A 436 42.80 -23.77 43.17
CA ARG A 436 43.94 -23.52 44.08
C ARG A 436 43.54 -23.71 45.52
N ILE A 437 42.35 -23.22 45.91
CA ILE A 437 41.82 -23.43 47.26
C ILE A 437 41.58 -24.92 47.48
N GLN A 438 40.94 -25.59 46.54
CA GLN A 438 40.70 -27.03 46.60
C GLN A 438 42.00 -27.83 46.65
N ARG A 439 42.98 -27.51 45.76
CA ARG A 439 44.31 -28.08 45.79
C ARG A 439 45.03 -27.89 47.13
N ASN A 440 44.97 -26.66 47.67
CA ASN A 440 45.61 -26.35 48.98
C ASN A 440 44.98 -27.13 50.14
N SER A 441 43.64 -27.29 50.08
CA SER A 441 42.90 -28.12 51.04
C SER A 441 43.30 -29.60 50.96
N ILE A 442 43.38 -30.12 49.72
CA ILE A 442 43.82 -31.51 49.47
C ILE A 442 45.28 -31.69 49.85
N ALA A 443 46.16 -30.70 49.55
CA ALA A 443 47.56 -30.71 49.93
C ALA A 443 47.73 -30.70 51.45
N ALA A 444 46.91 -29.90 52.18
CA ALA A 444 46.90 -29.93 53.63
C ALA A 444 46.47 -31.26 54.21
N GLN A 445 45.48 -31.95 53.58
CA GLN A 445 45.06 -33.30 53.97
C GLN A 445 46.14 -34.33 53.67
N ALA A 446 46.75 -34.27 52.48
CA ALA A 446 47.91 -35.14 52.13
C ALA A 446 49.07 -34.97 53.12
N GLY A 447 49.45 -33.72 53.46
CA GLY A 447 50.49 -33.41 54.45
C GLY A 447 50.16 -33.90 55.85
N LYS A 448 48.84 -33.92 56.23
CA LYS A 448 48.42 -34.51 57.52
C LYS A 448 48.65 -36.02 57.58
N TYR A 449 48.33 -36.72 56.48
CA TYR A 449 48.58 -38.17 56.41
C TYR A 449 50.06 -38.48 56.23
N GLU A 450 50.83 -37.67 55.51
CA GLU A 450 52.25 -37.73 55.41
C GLU A 450 52.93 -37.52 56.76
N GLY A 451 52.43 -36.60 57.60
CA GLY A 451 52.88 -36.39 59.00
C GLY A 451 52.58 -37.58 59.90
N GLN A 452 51.54 -38.39 59.60
CA GLN A 452 51.23 -39.63 60.32
C GLN A 452 52.16 -40.84 59.92
N ILE A 453 52.76 -40.74 58.70
CA ILE A 453 53.65 -41.77 58.19
C ILE A 453 55.08 -41.56 58.64
N ASN A 454 55.39 -40.50 59.39
CA ASN A 454 56.77 -40.06 59.80
C ASN A 454 57.58 -41.05 60.66
N ASN A 455 57.01 -42.20 60.92
CA ASN A 455 57.72 -43.30 61.64
C ASN A 455 58.16 -44.47 60.68
N THR A 456 57.94 -44.29 59.34
CA THR A 456 58.39 -45.30 58.35
C THR A 456 59.71 -44.87 57.76
N PRO A 457 60.58 -45.75 57.38
CA PRO A 457 61.90 -45.42 56.83
C PRO A 457 61.80 -44.44 55.70
N GLU A 458 62.67 -43.50 55.63
CA GLU A 458 62.71 -42.40 54.62
C GLU A 458 62.63 -42.94 53.18
N GLN A 459 63.05 -44.17 52.95
CA GLN A 459 63.01 -44.86 51.67
C GLN A 459 61.63 -45.21 51.19
N GLU A 460 60.75 -45.66 52.05
CA GLU A 460 59.36 -46.02 51.73
C GLU A 460 58.53 -44.80 51.36
N ARG A 461 58.83 -43.68 52.03
CA ARG A 461 58.19 -42.37 51.74
C ARG A 461 58.56 -41.88 50.36
N MET A 462 59.88 -41.99 49.97
CA MET A 462 60.37 -41.55 48.67
C MET A 462 59.80 -42.40 47.51
N LEU A 463 59.75 -43.75 47.67
CA LEU A 463 59.10 -44.61 46.71
C LEU A 463 57.64 -44.35 46.48
N THR A 464 56.95 -44.19 47.61
CA THR A 464 55.50 -43.84 47.57
C THR A 464 55.32 -42.52 46.90
N GLN A 465 56.13 -41.50 47.20
CA GLN A 465 56.03 -40.19 46.58
C GLN A 465 56.29 -40.21 45.08
N ILE A 466 57.36 -40.91 44.64
CA ILE A 466 57.69 -41.06 43.20
C ILE A 466 56.63 -41.87 42.50
N GLY A 467 56.19 -43.01 43.13
CA GLY A 467 55.12 -43.85 42.61
C GLY A 467 53.79 -43.12 42.35
N ARG A 468 53.42 -42.31 43.35
CA ARG A 468 52.22 -41.45 43.17
C ARG A 468 52.40 -40.46 42.03
N GLN A 469 53.58 -39.84 41.95
CA GLN A 469 53.85 -38.92 40.81
C GLN A 469 53.78 -39.64 39.47
N GLN A 470 54.32 -40.86 39.36
CA GLN A 470 54.22 -41.69 38.19
C GLN A 470 52.77 -42.03 37.84
N GLU A 471 52.01 -42.61 38.81
CA GLU A 471 50.62 -43.00 38.59
C GLU A 471 49.76 -41.89 38.08
N VAL A 472 49.95 -40.73 38.62
CA VAL A 472 49.20 -39.58 38.23
C VAL A 472 49.58 -39.03 36.87
N LYS A 473 50.91 -38.96 36.59
CA LYS A 473 51.36 -38.56 35.27
C LYS A 473 50.91 -39.56 34.20
N SER A 474 50.90 -40.83 34.55
CA SER A 474 50.37 -41.91 33.68
C SER A 474 48.86 -41.76 33.47
N GLY A 475 48.08 -41.51 34.56
CA GLY A 475 46.66 -41.26 34.43
C GLY A 475 46.32 -40.04 33.55
N LEU A 476 47.12 -38.97 33.71
CA LEU A 476 46.98 -37.78 32.87
C LEU A 476 47.32 -38.04 31.41
N TYR A 477 48.39 -38.79 31.16
CA TYR A 477 48.80 -39.20 29.80
C TYR A 477 47.69 -39.99 29.12
N LEU A 478 47.11 -40.96 29.79
CA LEU A 478 45.99 -41.75 29.26
C LEU A 478 44.74 -40.90 29.00
N MET A 479 44.42 -39.94 29.88
CA MET A 479 43.31 -39.02 29.71
C MET A 479 43.50 -38.14 28.48
N LEU A 480 44.69 -37.60 28.30
CA LEU A 480 45.01 -36.76 27.12
C LEU A 480 44.99 -37.60 25.82
N LEU A 481 45.46 -38.84 25.86
CA LEU A 481 45.32 -39.76 24.70
C LEU A 481 43.87 -40.01 24.37
N GLN A 482 43.04 -40.28 25.38
CA GLN A 482 41.60 -40.45 25.19
C GLN A 482 40.98 -39.18 24.56
N LYS A 483 41.34 -38.00 25.06
CA LYS A 483 40.84 -36.72 24.51
C LYS A 483 41.33 -36.47 23.06
N ARG A 484 42.57 -36.90 22.74
CA ARG A 484 43.08 -36.84 21.35
C ARG A 484 42.24 -37.74 20.42
N GLU A 485 41.95 -38.99 20.86
CA GLU A 485 41.15 -39.93 20.07
C GLU A 485 39.71 -39.42 19.95
N GLU A 486 39.10 -38.88 21.03
CA GLU A 486 37.78 -38.27 20.94
C GLU A 486 37.74 -37.10 19.93
N ASN A 487 38.76 -36.25 19.95
CA ASN A 487 38.89 -35.13 18.99
C ASN A 487 39.11 -35.65 17.56
N SER A 488 39.93 -36.67 17.36
CA SER A 488 40.18 -37.31 16.06
C SER A 488 38.90 -37.94 15.51
N ILE A 489 38.12 -38.64 16.36
CA ILE A 489 36.81 -39.19 15.97
C ILE A 489 35.85 -38.06 15.58
N SER A 490 35.83 -36.99 16.35
CA SER A 490 34.97 -35.80 16.05
C SER A 490 35.34 -35.17 14.69
N LEU A 491 36.63 -35.10 14.38
CA LEU A 491 37.15 -34.64 13.09
C LEU A 491 36.72 -35.56 11.95
N ALA A 492 36.86 -36.88 12.14
CA ALA A 492 36.50 -37.88 11.12
C ALA A 492 34.97 -37.99 10.91
N ALA A 493 34.18 -37.71 11.94
CA ALA A 493 32.74 -37.82 11.94
C ALA A 493 32.02 -36.51 11.57
N THR A 494 32.71 -35.57 10.86
CA THR A 494 32.08 -34.33 10.42
C THR A 494 30.86 -34.65 9.55
N ALA A 495 29.68 -34.41 10.11
CA ALA A 495 28.41 -34.53 9.39
C ALA A 495 27.93 -33.15 8.99
N ASP A 496 27.28 -33.08 7.83
CA ASP A 496 26.65 -31.84 7.37
C ASP A 496 25.74 -31.24 8.44
N LYS A 497 25.97 -29.95 8.74
CA LYS A 497 25.20 -29.20 9.71
C LYS A 497 23.78 -28.91 9.22
N GLY A 498 23.68 -28.57 7.92
CA GLY A 498 22.39 -28.34 7.24
C GLY A 498 22.03 -29.52 6.33
N LYS A 499 20.84 -30.11 6.53
CA LYS A 499 20.29 -31.13 5.63
C LYS A 499 19.07 -30.58 4.91
N LEU A 500 19.12 -30.56 3.58
CA LEU A 500 17.91 -30.30 2.79
C LEU A 500 16.87 -31.40 3.06
N ILE A 501 15.73 -31.04 3.65
CA ILE A 501 14.59 -31.94 3.83
C ILE A 501 13.82 -31.98 2.52
N ASP A 502 13.45 -30.79 2.01
CA ASP A 502 12.85 -30.62 0.71
C ASP A 502 13.88 -30.04 -0.24
N THR A 503 14.12 -30.71 -1.35
CA THR A 503 14.95 -30.18 -2.43
C THR A 503 14.31 -28.92 -2.98
N PRO A 504 15.12 -27.93 -3.40
CA PRO A 504 14.57 -26.71 -3.98
C PRO A 504 13.61 -26.99 -5.13
N VAL A 505 12.40 -26.44 -5.05
CA VAL A 505 11.34 -26.61 -6.04
C VAL A 505 10.78 -25.25 -6.46
N PHE A 506 10.20 -25.23 -7.63
CA PHE A 506 9.44 -24.10 -8.12
C PHE A 506 8.16 -23.92 -7.29
N ALA A 507 8.01 -22.78 -6.61
CA ALA A 507 6.87 -22.50 -5.74
C ALA A 507 5.77 -21.66 -6.44
N GLY A 508 6.07 -21.05 -7.57
CA GLY A 508 5.09 -20.30 -8.36
C GLY A 508 5.59 -18.96 -8.88
N LYS A 509 4.68 -18.23 -9.57
CA LYS A 509 4.91 -16.87 -10.04
C LYS A 509 4.49 -15.86 -8.97
N VAL A 510 5.39 -14.96 -8.58
CA VAL A 510 5.14 -13.94 -7.56
C VAL A 510 4.63 -12.64 -8.18
N THR A 511 5.32 -12.16 -9.22
CA THR A 511 5.00 -10.90 -9.90
C THR A 511 5.16 -11.04 -11.42
N PRO A 512 4.40 -10.32 -12.20
CA PRO A 512 3.18 -9.61 -11.81
C PRO A 512 2.04 -10.58 -11.47
N LYS A 513 1.22 -10.26 -10.46
CA LYS A 513 -0.02 -11.02 -10.17
C LYS A 513 -1.09 -10.58 -11.18
N ASN A 514 -1.26 -11.35 -12.24
CA ASN A 514 -2.13 -11.00 -13.37
C ASN A 514 -3.54 -10.60 -12.93
N TYR A 515 -4.16 -11.38 -12.03
CA TYR A 515 -5.52 -11.11 -11.53
C TYR A 515 -5.61 -9.80 -10.76
N MET A 516 -4.60 -9.44 -9.94
CA MET A 516 -4.57 -8.20 -9.18
C MET A 516 -4.49 -6.97 -10.10
N ILE A 517 -3.62 -7.03 -11.10
CA ILE A 517 -3.45 -5.93 -12.07
C ILE A 517 -4.73 -5.77 -12.90
N MET A 518 -5.34 -6.88 -13.34
CA MET A 518 -6.62 -6.84 -14.05
C MET A 518 -7.75 -6.33 -13.16
N LEU A 519 -7.76 -6.71 -11.88
CA LEU A 519 -8.74 -6.20 -10.91
C LEU A 519 -8.57 -4.69 -10.69
N ILE A 520 -7.34 -4.22 -10.52
CA ILE A 520 -7.04 -2.78 -10.38
C ILE A 520 -7.47 -2.03 -11.64
N ALA A 521 -7.17 -2.57 -12.82
CA ALA A 521 -7.59 -1.98 -14.08
C ALA A 521 -9.12 -1.92 -14.23
N LEU A 522 -9.83 -2.95 -13.77
CA LEU A 522 -11.29 -2.98 -13.73
C LEU A 522 -11.84 -1.88 -12.82
N ILE A 523 -11.31 -1.79 -11.59
CA ILE A 523 -11.72 -0.77 -10.61
C ILE A 523 -11.44 0.63 -11.15
N LEU A 524 -10.25 0.89 -11.68
CA LEU A 524 -9.89 2.19 -12.26
C LEU A 524 -10.75 2.52 -13.49
N GLY A 525 -11.01 1.52 -14.35
CA GLY A 525 -11.86 1.68 -15.51
C GLY A 525 -13.30 2.10 -15.17
N LEU A 526 -13.81 1.70 -14.01
CA LEU A 526 -15.11 2.11 -13.48
C LEU A 526 -15.02 3.41 -12.66
N ALA A 527 -13.99 3.58 -11.86
CA ALA A 527 -13.85 4.71 -10.96
C ALA A 527 -13.56 6.04 -11.68
N ILE A 528 -12.75 6.02 -12.75
CA ILE A 528 -12.40 7.23 -13.49
C ILE A 528 -13.64 7.94 -14.07
N PRO A 529 -14.49 7.29 -14.89
CA PRO A 529 -15.68 7.95 -15.42
C PRO A 529 -16.69 8.30 -14.33
N ALA A 530 -16.83 7.48 -13.29
CA ALA A 530 -17.68 7.78 -12.14
C ALA A 530 -17.18 9.04 -11.40
N GLY A 531 -15.89 9.16 -11.17
CA GLY A 531 -15.27 10.34 -10.54
C GLY A 531 -15.45 11.62 -11.38
N ILE A 532 -15.27 11.51 -12.70
CA ILE A 532 -15.47 12.65 -13.62
C ILE A 532 -16.94 13.08 -13.59
N LEU A 533 -17.88 12.14 -13.68
CA LEU A 533 -19.31 12.43 -13.63
C LEU A 533 -19.71 13.05 -12.29
N PHE A 534 -19.18 12.53 -11.19
CA PHE A 534 -19.40 13.09 -9.87
C PHE A 534 -18.87 14.53 -9.76
N LEU A 535 -17.67 14.79 -10.27
CA LEU A 535 -17.11 16.16 -10.30
C LEU A 535 -17.96 17.10 -11.14
N LEU A 536 -18.44 16.66 -12.30
CA LEU A 536 -19.32 17.47 -13.14
C LEU A 536 -20.63 17.79 -12.43
N GLU A 537 -21.23 16.84 -11.72
CA GLU A 537 -22.44 17.04 -10.93
C GLU A 537 -22.18 17.96 -9.72
N PHE A 538 -21.03 17.78 -9.04
CA PHE A 538 -20.65 18.59 -7.89
C PHE A 538 -20.48 20.08 -8.25
N PHE A 539 -19.92 20.36 -9.43
CA PHE A 539 -19.75 21.73 -9.91
C PHE A 539 -21.02 22.33 -10.55
N ASN A 540 -22.13 21.57 -10.62
CA ASN A 540 -23.37 22.07 -11.15
C ASN A 540 -24.16 22.83 -10.09
N TYR A 541 -23.92 24.14 -10.04
CA TYR A 541 -24.54 25.07 -9.11
C TYR A 541 -25.85 25.69 -9.61
N LYS A 542 -26.30 25.35 -10.84
CA LYS A 542 -27.54 25.84 -11.45
C LYS A 542 -28.65 24.80 -11.33
N ILE A 543 -29.92 25.28 -11.32
CA ILE A 543 -31.05 24.37 -11.44
C ILE A 543 -31.15 23.85 -12.88
N GLU A 544 -31.44 22.58 -13.06
CA GLU A 544 -31.59 21.97 -14.38
C GLU A 544 -33.07 21.73 -14.73
N GLY A 545 -33.95 21.55 -13.75
CA GLY A 545 -35.33 21.19 -14.01
C GLY A 545 -36.21 21.11 -12.78
N HIS A 546 -37.43 20.64 -12.97
CA HIS A 546 -38.50 20.58 -11.97
C HIS A 546 -38.06 19.91 -10.65
N ASN A 547 -37.39 18.74 -10.75
CA ASN A 547 -36.97 17.97 -9.58
C ASN A 547 -35.93 18.71 -8.72
N ASP A 548 -35.10 19.54 -9.35
CA ASP A 548 -34.11 20.33 -8.60
C ASP A 548 -34.83 21.43 -7.81
N VAL A 549 -35.79 22.09 -8.45
CA VAL A 549 -36.59 23.13 -7.80
C VAL A 549 -37.41 22.54 -6.66
N ALA A 550 -38.07 21.41 -6.88
CA ALA A 550 -38.88 20.71 -5.88
C ALA A 550 -38.09 20.22 -4.65
N LYS A 551 -36.78 20.05 -4.77
CA LYS A 551 -35.89 19.72 -3.64
C LYS A 551 -35.45 20.95 -2.86
N LEU A 552 -35.49 22.15 -3.49
CA LEU A 552 -34.94 23.38 -2.93
C LEU A 552 -36.00 24.26 -2.25
N THR A 553 -37.30 24.01 -2.50
CA THR A 553 -38.39 24.80 -1.96
C THR A 553 -39.67 24.00 -1.84
N ASP A 554 -40.50 24.35 -0.85
CA ASP A 554 -41.86 23.82 -0.66
C ASP A 554 -42.91 24.65 -1.41
N LEU A 555 -42.52 25.70 -2.12
CA LEU A 555 -43.43 26.51 -2.91
C LEU A 555 -44.04 25.71 -4.07
N PRO A 556 -45.31 25.92 -4.40
CA PRO A 556 -45.95 25.23 -5.52
C PRO A 556 -45.31 25.63 -6.84
N ILE A 557 -44.83 24.65 -7.60
CA ILE A 557 -44.37 24.84 -8.98
C ILE A 557 -45.60 24.69 -9.86
N ILE A 558 -46.05 25.83 -10.43
CA ILE A 558 -47.32 25.90 -11.16
C ILE A 558 -47.20 25.64 -12.67
N ALA A 559 -45.99 25.74 -13.22
CA ALA A 559 -45.73 25.36 -14.61
C ALA A 559 -44.22 25.20 -14.86
N ASP A 560 -43.90 24.28 -15.79
CA ASP A 560 -42.61 24.16 -16.44
C ASP A 560 -42.73 24.63 -17.88
N VAL A 561 -42.11 25.75 -18.21
CA VAL A 561 -42.18 26.34 -19.55
C VAL A 561 -40.98 25.92 -20.38
N ALA A 562 -41.24 25.23 -21.48
CA ALA A 562 -40.18 24.73 -22.35
C ALA A 562 -39.43 25.87 -23.10
N ILE A 563 -38.24 25.56 -23.58
CA ILE A 563 -37.52 26.49 -24.48
C ILE A 563 -38.32 26.60 -25.78
N ALA A 564 -38.80 27.80 -26.08
CA ALA A 564 -39.48 28.10 -27.32
C ALA A 564 -38.52 27.98 -28.52
N SER A 565 -38.96 27.38 -29.62
CA SER A 565 -38.19 27.35 -30.83
C SER A 565 -38.16 28.75 -31.49
N GLU A 566 -37.07 29.03 -32.20
CA GLU A 566 -36.96 30.30 -32.97
C GLU A 566 -38.08 30.48 -34.01
N ARG A 567 -38.66 29.36 -34.50
CA ARG A 567 -39.79 29.38 -35.43
C ARG A 567 -41.15 29.68 -34.75
N ALA A 568 -41.26 29.40 -33.47
CA ALA A 568 -42.47 29.64 -32.71
C ALA A 568 -42.55 31.09 -32.24
N LYS A 569 -41.43 31.78 -32.13
CA LYS A 569 -41.40 33.18 -31.70
C LYS A 569 -41.82 34.12 -32.85
N THR A 570 -42.69 35.05 -32.53
CA THR A 570 -42.88 36.24 -33.39
C THR A 570 -41.72 37.23 -33.17
N LYS A 571 -41.74 38.36 -33.89
CA LYS A 571 -40.75 39.43 -33.69
C LYS A 571 -40.65 39.91 -32.25
N ALA A 572 -41.66 39.60 -31.41
CA ALA A 572 -41.80 40.05 -30.03
C ALA A 572 -41.72 38.93 -29.00
N ASP A 573 -41.03 37.78 -29.27
CA ASP A 573 -40.98 36.62 -28.37
C ASP A 573 -42.35 36.08 -27.87
N ILE A 574 -43.44 36.40 -28.55
CA ILE A 574 -44.79 35.91 -28.26
C ILE A 574 -44.97 34.55 -28.90
N VAL A 575 -45.38 33.56 -28.08
CA VAL A 575 -45.54 32.16 -28.49
C VAL A 575 -47.00 31.67 -28.36
N VAL A 576 -47.88 32.45 -27.72
CA VAL A 576 -49.32 32.19 -27.59
C VAL A 576 -50.06 32.95 -28.65
N HIS A 577 -50.77 32.25 -29.50
CA HIS A 577 -51.51 32.83 -30.63
C HIS A 577 -52.95 32.29 -30.72
N GLU A 578 -53.83 33.02 -31.30
CA GLU A 578 -55.21 32.58 -31.56
C GLU A 578 -55.22 31.43 -32.60
N ASN A 579 -56.00 30.38 -32.32
CA ASN A 579 -56.22 29.25 -33.25
C ASN A 579 -55.01 28.34 -33.52
N LYS A 580 -53.99 28.29 -32.68
CA LYS A 580 -52.93 27.27 -32.73
C LYS A 580 -53.06 26.28 -31.56
N ASN A 581 -52.81 25.00 -31.81
CA ASN A 581 -52.80 23.94 -30.84
C ASN A 581 -51.37 23.36 -30.72
N ASN A 582 -50.44 24.15 -30.28
CA ASN A 582 -49.08 23.72 -30.08
C ASN A 582 -48.75 23.50 -28.59
N LEU A 583 -47.63 22.86 -28.31
CA LEU A 583 -47.25 22.53 -26.93
C LEU A 583 -47.00 23.77 -26.06
N MET A 584 -46.49 24.85 -26.63
CA MET A 584 -46.26 26.09 -25.89
C MET A 584 -47.60 26.74 -25.48
N GLU A 585 -48.60 26.76 -26.34
CA GLU A 585 -49.91 27.26 -25.98
C GLU A 585 -50.56 26.43 -24.89
N GLU A 586 -50.45 25.07 -24.94
CA GLU A 586 -50.98 24.21 -23.89
C GLU A 586 -50.27 24.46 -22.55
N ILE A 587 -48.96 24.68 -22.55
CA ILE A 587 -48.21 25.05 -21.35
C ILE A 587 -48.76 26.35 -20.75
N PHE A 588 -48.97 27.40 -21.55
CA PHE A 588 -49.51 28.68 -21.05
C PHE A 588 -51.00 28.58 -20.66
N ARG A 589 -51.78 27.73 -21.32
CA ARG A 589 -53.16 27.42 -20.96
C ARG A 589 -53.24 26.74 -19.61
N SER A 590 -52.34 25.78 -19.38
CA SER A 590 -52.18 25.09 -18.08
C SER A 590 -51.72 26.06 -16.98
N LEU A 591 -50.70 26.87 -17.28
CA LEU A 591 -50.22 27.91 -16.35
C LEU A 591 -51.33 28.87 -15.94
N ARG A 592 -52.11 29.37 -16.90
CA ARG A 592 -53.26 30.20 -16.65
C ARG A 592 -54.27 29.50 -15.73
N THR A 593 -54.61 28.28 -16.00
CA THR A 593 -55.55 27.47 -15.19
C THR A 593 -55.07 27.31 -13.77
N ASN A 594 -53.76 27.01 -13.57
CA ASN A 594 -53.16 26.89 -12.26
C ASN A 594 -53.14 28.22 -11.51
N LEU A 595 -52.93 29.35 -12.21
CA LEU A 595 -53.04 30.70 -11.63
C LEU A 595 -54.47 31.01 -11.18
N GLN A 596 -55.50 30.60 -11.94
CA GLN A 596 -56.90 30.77 -11.54
C GLN A 596 -57.24 29.99 -10.26
N PHE A 597 -56.62 28.85 -10.02
CA PHE A 597 -56.80 28.11 -8.76
C PHE A 597 -56.07 28.73 -7.56
N LEU A 598 -54.99 29.50 -7.80
CA LEU A 598 -54.27 30.20 -6.73
C LEU A 598 -55.00 31.48 -6.27
N LEU A 599 -55.81 32.07 -7.14
CA LEU A 599 -56.54 33.31 -6.86
C LEU A 599 -57.89 33.03 -6.18
N LYS A 600 -58.24 33.83 -5.19
CA LYS A 600 -59.56 33.83 -4.58
C LYS A 600 -60.58 34.54 -5.50
N GLN A 601 -61.85 34.43 -5.19
CA GLN A 601 -62.97 34.95 -6.03
C GLN A 601 -62.88 36.44 -6.39
N HIS A 602 -62.17 37.27 -5.59
CA HIS A 602 -62.01 38.72 -5.80
C HIS A 602 -60.59 39.14 -6.15
N ASP A 603 -59.65 38.15 -6.22
CA ASP A 603 -58.28 38.43 -6.52
C ASP A 603 -58.07 38.61 -8.02
N LYS A 604 -57.52 39.76 -8.41
CA LYS A 604 -57.34 40.15 -9.84
C LYS A 604 -55.89 40.43 -10.22
N VAL A 605 -55.01 40.63 -9.23
CA VAL A 605 -53.66 41.16 -9.47
C VAL A 605 -52.61 40.09 -9.29
N ILE A 606 -51.90 39.77 -10.36
CA ILE A 606 -50.80 38.79 -10.41
C ILE A 606 -49.51 39.51 -10.73
N MET A 607 -48.53 39.37 -9.85
CA MET A 607 -47.19 39.97 -10.00
C MET A 607 -46.16 38.90 -10.46
N PHE A 608 -45.33 39.26 -11.43
CA PHE A 608 -44.24 38.41 -11.91
C PHE A 608 -42.88 39.01 -11.49
N THR A 609 -42.10 38.22 -10.81
CA THR A 609 -40.76 38.63 -10.38
C THR A 609 -39.75 37.48 -10.56
N SER A 610 -38.48 37.74 -10.31
CA SER A 610 -37.40 36.74 -10.40
C SER A 610 -36.20 37.12 -9.54
N THR A 611 -35.21 36.26 -9.42
CA THR A 611 -33.97 36.58 -8.69
C THR A 611 -33.11 37.58 -9.47
N THR A 612 -32.90 37.30 -10.78
CA THR A 612 -32.01 38.10 -11.62
C THR A 612 -32.66 38.48 -12.96
N SER A 613 -32.02 39.38 -13.70
CA SER A 613 -32.45 39.71 -15.04
C SER A 613 -32.27 38.49 -15.97
N SER A 614 -33.08 38.45 -17.06
CA SER A 614 -33.04 37.41 -18.10
C SER A 614 -33.54 35.99 -17.68
N GLU A 615 -34.25 35.88 -16.55
CA GLU A 615 -34.97 34.66 -16.17
C GLU A 615 -36.28 34.46 -16.96
N GLY A 616 -36.76 35.50 -17.61
CA GLY A 616 -37.90 35.44 -18.51
C GLY A 616 -39.23 35.96 -17.94
N LYS A 617 -39.19 36.82 -16.90
CA LYS A 617 -40.39 37.42 -16.31
C LYS A 617 -41.35 38.02 -17.29
N THR A 618 -40.84 38.97 -18.10
CA THR A 618 -41.63 39.68 -19.11
C THR A 618 -42.19 38.71 -20.15
N PHE A 619 -41.40 37.71 -20.59
CA PHE A 619 -41.86 36.65 -21.50
C PHE A 619 -43.05 35.87 -20.91
N ILE A 620 -42.92 35.42 -19.64
CA ILE A 620 -43.96 34.66 -18.96
C ILE A 620 -45.19 35.56 -18.75
N ALA A 621 -45.03 36.77 -18.20
CA ALA A 621 -46.11 37.68 -17.94
C ALA A 621 -46.92 38.03 -19.20
N SER A 622 -46.24 38.34 -20.31
CA SER A 622 -46.87 38.69 -21.59
C SER A 622 -47.64 37.53 -22.19
N ASN A 623 -47.05 36.33 -22.26
CA ASN A 623 -47.74 35.17 -22.83
C ASN A 623 -48.90 34.68 -21.94
N VAL A 624 -48.83 34.82 -20.62
CA VAL A 624 -49.95 34.57 -19.69
C VAL A 624 -51.05 35.60 -19.89
N ALA A 625 -50.72 36.88 -20.07
CA ALA A 625 -51.72 37.93 -20.34
C ALA A 625 -52.50 37.66 -21.60
N ILE A 626 -51.77 37.24 -22.67
CA ILE A 626 -52.41 36.83 -23.94
C ILE A 626 -53.31 35.61 -23.72
N SER A 627 -52.84 34.61 -22.95
CA SER A 627 -53.62 33.42 -22.65
C SER A 627 -54.90 33.72 -21.89
N PHE A 628 -54.89 34.69 -20.97
CA PHE A 628 -56.13 35.16 -20.29
C PHE A 628 -57.07 35.95 -21.26
N ALA A 629 -56.52 36.81 -22.13
CA ALA A 629 -57.27 37.52 -23.12
C ALA A 629 -57.98 36.61 -24.11
N LEU A 630 -57.32 35.53 -24.54
CA LEU A 630 -57.90 34.49 -25.41
C LEU A 630 -59.01 33.69 -24.73
N LEU A 631 -59.08 33.67 -23.38
CA LEU A 631 -60.26 33.15 -22.66
C LEU A 631 -61.45 34.18 -22.64
N GLY A 632 -61.32 35.29 -23.29
CA GLY A 632 -62.33 36.31 -23.36
C GLY A 632 -62.35 37.28 -22.18
N LYS A 633 -61.39 37.22 -21.28
CA LYS A 633 -61.23 38.11 -20.11
C LYS A 633 -60.64 39.47 -20.52
N LYS A 634 -61.07 40.50 -19.91
CA LYS A 634 -60.42 41.83 -20.02
C LYS A 634 -59.17 41.87 -19.16
N VAL A 635 -58.04 42.02 -19.79
CA VAL A 635 -56.69 41.90 -19.14
C VAL A 635 -55.92 43.18 -19.41
N VAL A 636 -55.26 43.69 -18.39
CA VAL A 636 -54.22 44.70 -18.53
C VAL A 636 -52.85 44.16 -18.07
N LEU A 637 -51.82 44.33 -18.90
CA LEU A 637 -50.46 44.05 -18.54
C LEU A 637 -49.74 45.34 -18.19
N VAL A 638 -49.31 45.44 -16.96
CA VAL A 638 -48.67 46.64 -16.38
C VAL A 638 -47.15 46.45 -16.28
N GLY A 639 -46.40 47.29 -16.91
CA GLY A 639 -44.94 47.34 -16.82
C GLY A 639 -44.46 48.14 -15.62
N LEU A 640 -44.20 47.48 -14.49
CA LEU A 640 -43.63 48.07 -13.29
C LEU A 640 -42.11 47.80 -13.13
N ASP A 641 -41.45 47.29 -14.13
CA ASP A 641 -39.99 47.39 -14.25
C ASP A 641 -39.63 48.76 -14.86
N ILE A 642 -39.81 49.81 -14.03
CA ILE A 642 -39.58 51.22 -14.45
C ILE A 642 -38.08 51.58 -14.52
N ARG A 643 -37.17 50.62 -14.16
CA ARG A 643 -35.72 50.80 -14.26
C ARG A 643 -35.16 50.31 -15.61
N LYS A 644 -35.66 49.19 -16.12
CA LYS A 644 -35.28 48.61 -17.41
C LYS A 644 -36.52 48.10 -18.14
N PRO A 645 -37.37 49.03 -18.61
CA PRO A 645 -38.61 48.66 -19.29
C PRO A 645 -38.31 47.90 -20.58
N ARG A 646 -38.91 46.73 -20.75
CA ARG A 646 -38.80 45.92 -21.97
C ARG A 646 -40.17 45.60 -22.60
N LEU A 647 -41.22 45.95 -21.92
CA LEU A 647 -42.55 45.58 -22.36
C LEU A 647 -42.93 46.28 -23.71
N ALA A 648 -42.57 47.54 -23.91
CA ALA A 648 -42.80 48.29 -25.18
C ALA A 648 -42.07 47.59 -26.36
N GLU A 649 -40.79 47.17 -26.16
CA GLU A 649 -39.98 46.46 -27.14
C GLU A 649 -40.64 45.11 -27.52
N LEU A 650 -41.15 44.38 -26.56
CA LEU A 650 -41.78 43.08 -26.74
C LEU A 650 -43.06 43.13 -27.56
N PHE A 651 -43.86 44.18 -27.40
CA PHE A 651 -45.10 44.40 -28.16
C PHE A 651 -44.90 45.29 -29.40
N GLY A 652 -43.69 45.73 -29.70
CA GLY A 652 -43.39 46.59 -30.85
C GLY A 652 -44.04 47.95 -30.80
N ILE A 653 -44.20 48.50 -29.57
CA ILE A 653 -44.79 49.82 -29.33
C ILE A 653 -43.64 50.83 -29.23
N ASP A 654 -43.55 51.73 -30.16
CA ASP A 654 -42.52 52.80 -30.23
C ASP A 654 -42.78 54.00 -29.31
N ASP A 655 -43.92 54.01 -28.62
CA ASP A 655 -44.30 55.08 -27.68
C ASP A 655 -43.65 54.87 -26.32
N HIS A 656 -42.73 55.74 -25.96
CA HIS A 656 -42.03 55.75 -24.66
C HIS A 656 -42.51 56.91 -23.76
N HIS A 657 -43.50 57.71 -24.21
CA HIS A 657 -43.98 58.87 -23.49
C HIS A 657 -45.17 58.56 -22.56
N HIS A 658 -45.97 57.54 -22.94
CA HIS A 658 -47.11 57.11 -22.14
C HIS A 658 -46.71 55.90 -21.27
N GLY A 659 -47.22 55.97 -20.03
CA GLY A 659 -46.95 54.81 -19.11
C GLY A 659 -47.25 55.15 -17.64
N ILE A 660 -47.06 54.10 -16.80
CA ILE A 660 -47.44 54.19 -15.39
C ILE A 660 -46.66 55.27 -14.63
N THR A 661 -45.39 55.55 -15.01
CA THR A 661 -44.60 56.63 -14.35
C THR A 661 -45.28 57.98 -14.43
N ASN A 662 -46.01 58.25 -15.48
CA ASN A 662 -46.83 59.55 -15.59
C ASN A 662 -47.96 59.57 -14.56
N LEU A 663 -48.52 58.41 -14.21
CA LEU A 663 -49.57 58.31 -13.17
C LEU A 663 -49.01 58.46 -11.77
N LEU A 664 -47.79 57.78 -11.54
CA LEU A 664 -47.12 57.78 -10.26
C LEU A 664 -46.65 59.17 -9.79
N VAL A 665 -46.50 60.13 -10.70
CA VAL A 665 -46.11 61.52 -10.37
C VAL A 665 -47.29 62.36 -9.93
N LYS A 666 -48.53 61.96 -10.24
CA LYS A 666 -49.77 62.68 -9.86
C LYS A 666 -50.13 62.44 -8.39
N ASP A 667 -50.75 63.39 -7.73
CA ASP A 667 -51.22 63.23 -6.35
C ASP A 667 -52.58 62.53 -6.26
N GLU A 668 -53.43 62.70 -7.31
CA GLU A 668 -54.74 62.06 -7.47
C GLU A 668 -54.82 61.43 -8.87
N VAL A 669 -55.25 60.15 -8.95
CA VAL A 669 -55.39 59.46 -10.21
C VAL A 669 -56.85 59.02 -10.41
N ASN A 670 -57.44 59.45 -11.52
CA ASN A 670 -58.77 59.05 -11.91
C ASN A 670 -58.77 58.15 -13.16
N TRP A 671 -59.93 57.56 -13.51
CA TRP A 671 -60.00 56.67 -14.67
C TRP A 671 -59.62 57.34 -15.99
N SER A 672 -59.94 58.61 -16.17
CA SER A 672 -59.57 59.36 -17.39
C SER A 672 -58.00 59.39 -17.57
N ASP A 673 -57.32 59.67 -16.47
CA ASP A 673 -55.85 59.69 -16.46
C ASP A 673 -55.24 58.30 -16.81
N VAL A 674 -55.77 57.24 -16.21
CA VAL A 674 -55.32 55.86 -16.46
C VAL A 674 -55.61 55.46 -17.91
N LYS A 675 -56.78 55.74 -18.43
CA LYS A 675 -57.18 55.41 -19.81
C LYS A 675 -56.28 56.06 -20.85
N GLU A 676 -55.81 57.28 -20.62
CA GLU A 676 -54.90 58.02 -21.49
C GLU A 676 -53.53 57.35 -21.62
N GLN A 677 -53.06 56.62 -20.56
CA GLN A 677 -51.78 55.95 -20.56
C GLN A 677 -51.86 54.51 -21.03
N ILE A 678 -53.05 53.98 -21.27
CA ILE A 678 -53.24 52.59 -21.73
C ILE A 678 -53.20 52.52 -23.24
N VAL A 679 -52.45 51.53 -23.73
CA VAL A 679 -52.32 51.26 -25.18
C VAL A 679 -52.83 49.85 -25.48
N PRO A 680 -53.68 49.68 -26.54
CA PRO A 680 -54.09 48.35 -26.97
C PRO A 680 -52.84 47.48 -27.37
N SER A 681 -52.89 46.20 -27.06
CA SER A 681 -51.70 45.27 -27.30
C SER A 681 -51.45 45.06 -28.77
N GLY A 682 -52.38 45.31 -29.68
CA GLY A 682 -52.30 44.93 -31.10
C GLY A 682 -52.35 43.42 -31.40
N ILE A 683 -52.53 42.60 -30.37
CA ILE A 683 -52.55 41.11 -30.51
C ILE A 683 -54.00 40.58 -30.29
N ASN A 684 -54.68 41.10 -29.28
CA ASN A 684 -56.03 40.66 -28.91
C ASN A 684 -56.82 41.87 -28.35
N ASP A 685 -58.09 42.06 -28.76
CA ASP A 685 -58.93 43.23 -28.35
C ASP A 685 -59.27 43.19 -26.85
N LYS A 686 -58.97 42.14 -26.12
CA LYS A 686 -59.22 42.03 -24.66
C LYS A 686 -57.95 42.26 -23.85
N LEU A 687 -56.80 42.53 -24.50
CA LEU A 687 -55.52 42.78 -23.87
C LEU A 687 -55.09 44.24 -24.10
N ASP A 688 -55.01 44.97 -23.05
CA ASP A 688 -54.42 46.31 -23.01
C ASP A 688 -53.07 46.27 -22.27
N ILE A 689 -52.23 47.27 -22.56
CA ILE A 689 -50.90 47.40 -21.99
C ILE A 689 -50.77 48.81 -21.35
N LEU A 690 -50.38 48.78 -20.09
CA LEU A 690 -49.95 50.03 -19.41
C LEU A 690 -48.37 49.89 -19.28
N MET A 691 -47.68 50.59 -20.15
CA MET A 691 -46.23 50.60 -20.21
C MET A 691 -45.59 51.25 -19.01
N ALA A 692 -44.30 51.10 -18.82
CA ALA A 692 -43.55 51.78 -17.76
C ALA A 692 -43.53 53.28 -17.92
N GLY A 693 -43.44 53.77 -19.16
CA GLY A 693 -43.28 55.23 -19.47
C GLY A 693 -41.82 55.67 -19.35
N PRO A 694 -41.56 56.96 -19.24
CA PRO A 694 -40.18 57.50 -19.11
C PRO A 694 -39.52 57.03 -17.82
N VAL A 695 -38.22 56.64 -17.92
CA VAL A 695 -37.43 56.14 -16.76
C VAL A 695 -37.21 57.27 -15.77
N PRO A 696 -37.72 57.17 -14.53
CA PRO A 696 -37.62 58.26 -13.57
C PRO A 696 -36.26 58.25 -12.83
N PRO A 697 -35.80 59.36 -12.28
CA PRO A 697 -34.55 59.41 -11.51
C PRO A 697 -34.62 58.68 -10.14
N ASN A 698 -35.83 58.54 -9.59
CA ASN A 698 -36.10 57.97 -8.25
C ASN A 698 -37.18 56.84 -8.30
N PRO A 699 -36.91 55.73 -8.96
CA PRO A 699 -37.92 54.70 -9.20
C PRO A 699 -38.44 54.06 -7.89
N GLY A 700 -37.59 53.84 -6.89
CA GLY A 700 -38.00 53.24 -5.62
C GLY A 700 -39.04 54.07 -4.82
N GLU A 701 -38.92 55.40 -4.87
CA GLU A 701 -39.85 56.30 -4.18
C GLU A 701 -41.18 56.34 -4.88
N LEU A 702 -41.20 56.37 -6.22
CA LEU A 702 -42.42 56.44 -7.01
C LEU A 702 -43.33 55.22 -6.82
N VAL A 703 -42.82 54.06 -6.72
CA VAL A 703 -43.58 52.80 -6.48
C VAL A 703 -44.17 52.70 -5.07
N THR A 704 -43.76 53.59 -4.15
CA THR A 704 -44.30 53.63 -2.77
C THR A 704 -45.40 54.64 -2.58
N ARG A 705 -45.64 55.47 -3.60
CA ARG A 705 -46.68 56.56 -3.53
C ARG A 705 -48.11 55.98 -3.56
N GLU A 706 -48.99 56.65 -2.95
CA GLU A 706 -50.46 56.37 -2.93
C GLU A 706 -51.09 56.35 -4.33
N SER A 707 -50.56 57.16 -5.24
CA SER A 707 -50.96 57.17 -6.65
C SER A 707 -50.93 55.84 -7.35
N LEU A 708 -49.97 54.91 -6.91
CA LEU A 708 -49.95 53.56 -7.40
C LEU A 708 -51.16 52.74 -6.95
N GLU A 709 -51.58 52.89 -5.67
CA GLU A 709 -52.74 52.18 -5.15
C GLU A 709 -54.04 52.71 -5.84
N GLN A 710 -54.17 53.97 -6.00
CA GLN A 710 -55.27 54.58 -6.74
C GLN A 710 -55.31 54.09 -8.19
N THR A 711 -54.21 54.05 -8.88
CA THR A 711 -54.12 53.49 -10.22
C THR A 711 -54.56 52.02 -10.28
N MET A 712 -54.10 51.21 -9.32
CA MET A 712 -54.49 49.80 -9.26
C MET A 712 -55.96 49.59 -8.93
N GLU A 713 -56.57 50.45 -8.12
CA GLU A 713 -58.03 50.42 -7.83
C GLU A 713 -58.82 50.75 -9.11
N GLN A 714 -58.49 51.80 -9.84
CA GLN A 714 -59.10 52.12 -11.12
C GLN A 714 -59.00 50.96 -12.12
N LEU A 715 -57.82 50.26 -12.18
CA LEU A 715 -57.68 49.13 -13.05
C LEU A 715 -58.49 47.90 -12.57
N LYS A 716 -58.64 47.63 -11.29
CA LYS A 716 -59.50 46.60 -10.72
C LYS A 716 -60.95 46.70 -11.07
N GLU A 717 -61.47 47.94 -11.20
CA GLU A 717 -62.84 48.20 -11.59
C GLU A 717 -63.15 47.88 -13.06
N HIS A 718 -62.12 48.03 -13.94
CA HIS A 718 -62.33 47.97 -15.40
C HIS A 718 -61.81 46.66 -16.05
N TYR A 719 -60.93 45.93 -15.34
CA TYR A 719 -60.33 44.71 -15.85
C TYR A 719 -60.64 43.50 -14.96
N ASP A 720 -60.73 42.32 -15.58
CA ASP A 720 -60.89 41.01 -14.88
C ASP A 720 -59.58 40.59 -14.25
N TYR A 721 -58.41 40.79 -14.96
CA TYR A 721 -57.11 40.47 -14.49
C TYR A 721 -56.12 41.59 -14.78
N ILE A 722 -55.22 41.82 -13.84
CA ILE A 722 -54.11 42.79 -13.89
C ILE A 722 -52.84 42.01 -13.69
N LEU A 723 -51.98 41.93 -14.71
CA LEU A 723 -50.69 41.25 -14.62
C LEU A 723 -49.59 42.30 -14.54
N ILE A 724 -48.72 42.16 -13.57
CA ILE A 724 -47.64 43.13 -13.29
C ILE A 724 -46.28 42.51 -13.64
N ASP A 725 -45.59 43.07 -14.60
CA ASP A 725 -44.18 42.74 -14.87
C ASP A 725 -43.29 43.66 -14.04
N THR A 726 -42.48 43.06 -13.14
CA THR A 726 -41.65 43.82 -12.20
C THR A 726 -40.15 43.66 -12.43
N ALA A 727 -39.35 44.49 -11.78
CA ALA A 727 -37.92 44.30 -11.69
C ALA A 727 -37.59 43.04 -10.86
N PRO A 728 -36.39 42.41 -11.05
CA PRO A 728 -35.97 41.27 -10.24
C PRO A 728 -35.84 41.64 -8.77
N VAL A 729 -36.56 40.92 -7.90
CA VAL A 729 -36.54 41.15 -6.45
C VAL A 729 -35.16 40.88 -5.82
N GLY A 730 -34.34 40.04 -6.41
CA GLY A 730 -32.97 39.79 -5.94
C GLY A 730 -31.99 40.94 -6.25
N LEU A 731 -32.36 41.88 -7.12
CA LEU A 731 -31.51 43.02 -7.49
C LEU A 731 -31.99 44.35 -6.92
N VAL A 732 -33.30 44.52 -6.72
CA VAL A 732 -33.91 45.78 -6.28
C VAL A 732 -35.04 45.53 -5.30
N THR A 733 -35.16 46.41 -4.32
CA THR A 733 -36.20 46.33 -3.26
C THR A 733 -37.57 46.85 -3.69
N ASP A 734 -37.64 47.56 -4.81
CA ASP A 734 -38.88 48.16 -5.33
C ASP A 734 -40.01 47.14 -5.49
N THR A 735 -39.64 45.94 -5.95
CA THR A 735 -40.56 44.80 -6.14
C THR A 735 -41.19 44.33 -4.82
N LEU A 736 -40.50 44.46 -3.67
CA LEU A 736 -41.10 44.15 -2.36
C LEU A 736 -42.22 45.10 -1.99
N ALA A 737 -42.06 46.39 -2.33
CA ALA A 737 -43.09 47.39 -2.12
C ALA A 737 -44.36 47.11 -2.94
N LEU A 738 -44.24 46.44 -4.10
CA LEU A 738 -45.37 46.04 -4.95
C LEU A 738 -46.17 44.85 -4.37
N GLY A 739 -45.64 44.17 -3.36
CA GLY A 739 -46.36 43.10 -2.68
C GLY A 739 -47.69 43.53 -2.08
N ARG A 740 -47.81 44.83 -1.67
CA ARG A 740 -49.03 45.37 -1.06
C ARG A 740 -50.19 45.50 -2.04
N ILE A 741 -49.95 45.69 -3.34
CA ILE A 741 -51.00 45.87 -4.38
C ILE A 741 -51.30 44.56 -5.10
N SER A 742 -50.51 43.48 -4.90
CA SER A 742 -50.65 42.17 -5.58
C SER A 742 -51.46 41.19 -4.72
N ASN A 743 -52.17 40.26 -5.38
CA ASN A 743 -52.86 39.14 -4.73
C ASN A 743 -52.07 37.83 -4.78
N ALA A 744 -51.30 37.60 -5.84
CA ALA A 744 -50.44 36.45 -6.02
C ALA A 744 -49.13 36.87 -6.68
N THR A 745 -48.07 36.13 -6.37
CA THR A 745 -46.75 36.35 -6.92
C THR A 745 -46.26 35.10 -7.65
N VAL A 746 -45.94 35.28 -8.91
CA VAL A 746 -45.27 34.27 -9.75
C VAL A 746 -43.76 34.55 -9.73
N TYR A 747 -43.03 33.67 -9.11
CA TYR A 747 -41.59 33.75 -9.09
C TYR A 747 -41.03 32.95 -10.25
N VAL A 748 -40.36 33.58 -11.19
CA VAL A 748 -39.82 32.97 -12.39
C VAL A 748 -38.37 32.58 -12.13
N CYS A 749 -38.11 31.28 -12.25
CA CYS A 749 -36.77 30.70 -12.25
C CYS A 749 -36.49 30.16 -13.65
N ARG A 750 -35.21 30.13 -14.08
CA ARG A 750 -34.85 29.63 -15.41
C ARG A 750 -33.91 28.45 -15.30
N ALA A 751 -34.23 27.33 -15.94
CA ALA A 751 -33.40 26.15 -16.04
C ALA A 751 -32.05 26.47 -16.71
N ASP A 752 -30.97 25.84 -16.25
CA ASP A 752 -29.59 26.06 -16.65
C ASP A 752 -29.04 27.48 -16.45
N PHE A 753 -29.80 28.33 -15.74
CA PHE A 753 -29.46 29.73 -15.54
C PHE A 753 -29.52 30.14 -14.06
N THR A 754 -30.67 29.96 -13.41
CA THR A 754 -30.85 30.34 -11.99
C THR A 754 -29.97 29.46 -11.09
N GLN A 755 -29.28 30.09 -10.14
CA GLN A 755 -28.41 29.38 -9.21
C GLN A 755 -29.21 28.69 -8.10
N LYS A 756 -28.81 27.51 -7.68
CA LYS A 756 -29.42 26.79 -6.54
C LYS A 756 -29.39 27.64 -5.26
N ALA A 757 -28.32 28.40 -5.06
CA ALA A 757 -28.20 29.34 -3.92
C ALA A 757 -29.29 30.42 -3.86
N SER A 758 -29.91 30.78 -4.99
CA SER A 758 -30.98 31.78 -5.04
C SER A 758 -32.25 31.36 -4.28
N PHE A 759 -32.40 30.03 -4.07
CA PHE A 759 -33.55 29.50 -3.32
C PHE A 759 -33.53 29.86 -1.84
N GLY A 760 -32.36 30.18 -1.27
CA GLY A 760 -32.27 30.78 0.06
C GLY A 760 -33.08 32.09 0.16
N LEU A 761 -32.95 32.99 -0.84
CA LEU A 761 -33.73 34.22 -0.92
C LEU A 761 -35.22 33.94 -1.16
N ILE A 762 -35.53 33.02 -2.09
CA ILE A 762 -36.93 32.69 -2.44
C ILE A 762 -37.67 32.14 -1.22
N ASN A 763 -37.08 31.25 -0.47
CA ASN A 763 -37.65 30.65 0.73
C ASN A 763 -37.80 31.69 1.87
N SER A 764 -36.82 32.59 2.04
CA SER A 764 -36.86 33.67 3.01
C SER A 764 -38.06 34.62 2.71
N LEU A 765 -38.21 35.04 1.44
CA LEU A 765 -39.32 35.90 1.02
C LEU A 765 -40.70 35.25 1.27
N SER A 766 -40.80 33.95 1.09
CA SER A 766 -42.00 33.18 1.36
C SER A 766 -42.29 33.06 2.87
N MET A 767 -41.29 32.70 3.66
CA MET A 767 -41.42 32.56 5.12
C MET A 767 -41.75 33.86 5.79
N GLU A 768 -41.14 34.94 5.36
CA GLU A 768 -41.38 36.28 5.89
C GLU A 768 -42.69 36.92 5.36
N LYS A 769 -43.41 36.22 4.46
CA LYS A 769 -44.66 36.68 3.82
C LYS A 769 -44.52 38.06 3.17
N LYS A 770 -43.33 38.41 2.67
CA LYS A 770 -43.05 39.68 2.00
C LYS A 770 -43.74 39.81 0.65
N LEU A 771 -44.04 38.68 0.03
CA LEU A 771 -44.75 38.62 -1.23
C LEU A 771 -45.98 37.68 -1.06
N PRO A 772 -47.19 38.10 -1.55
CA PRO A 772 -48.43 37.34 -1.36
C PRO A 772 -48.45 36.09 -2.27
N ASN A 773 -49.04 34.99 -1.74
CA ASN A 773 -49.34 33.77 -2.46
C ASN A 773 -48.27 33.37 -3.50
N MET A 774 -47.00 33.18 -3.04
CA MET A 774 -45.87 32.87 -3.92
C MET A 774 -46.04 31.51 -4.56
N SER A 775 -45.72 31.44 -5.85
CA SER A 775 -45.65 30.24 -6.66
C SER A 775 -44.47 30.32 -7.63
N ILE A 776 -43.97 29.18 -8.08
CA ILE A 776 -42.81 29.15 -8.97
C ILE A 776 -43.25 28.74 -10.37
N VAL A 777 -42.69 29.44 -11.35
CA VAL A 777 -42.69 29.02 -12.76
C VAL A 777 -41.23 28.74 -13.17
N LEU A 778 -40.99 27.53 -13.63
CA LEU A 778 -39.68 27.15 -14.18
C LEU A 778 -39.69 27.42 -15.69
N ASN A 779 -38.92 28.38 -16.12
CA ASN A 779 -38.79 28.78 -17.52
C ASN A 779 -37.57 28.12 -18.18
N GLY A 780 -37.56 27.95 -19.49
CA GLY A 780 -36.45 27.55 -20.28
C GLY A 780 -36.08 26.06 -20.10
N VAL A 781 -37.04 25.23 -19.84
CA VAL A 781 -36.83 23.77 -19.69
C VAL A 781 -36.51 23.13 -21.04
N ASP A 782 -35.35 22.48 -21.15
CA ASP A 782 -34.93 21.76 -22.36
C ASP A 782 -35.51 20.33 -22.39
N LEU A 783 -36.54 20.14 -23.19
CA LEU A 783 -37.22 18.85 -23.33
C LEU A 783 -36.38 17.78 -24.06
N SER A 784 -35.29 18.16 -24.74
CA SER A 784 -34.39 17.24 -25.42
C SER A 784 -33.44 16.51 -24.47
N LYS A 785 -33.20 17.08 -23.30
CA LYS A 785 -32.34 16.48 -22.27
C LYS A 785 -33.02 15.24 -21.68
N LYS A 786 -32.59 14.04 -22.10
CA LYS A 786 -33.11 12.72 -21.65
C LYS A 786 -33.00 12.48 -20.13
N LYS A 787 -32.36 13.38 -19.38
CA LYS A 787 -32.12 13.28 -17.94
C LYS A 787 -33.40 13.34 -17.10
N TYR A 788 -34.50 13.84 -17.70
CA TYR A 788 -35.77 14.02 -17.03
C TYR A 788 -36.85 13.32 -17.84
N GLY A 789 -37.31 12.21 -17.32
CA GLY A 789 -38.56 11.59 -17.79
C GLY A 789 -39.71 12.56 -17.45
N TYR A 790 -40.02 13.47 -18.37
CA TYR A 790 -41.21 14.31 -18.27
C TYR A 790 -42.45 13.44 -18.36
N PHE A 791 -42.98 13.09 -17.20
CA PHE A 791 -44.35 12.64 -17.06
C PHE A 791 -45.21 13.89 -17.00
N TYR A 792 -45.72 14.35 -18.12
CA TYR A 792 -46.97 15.07 -18.16
C TYR A 792 -48.07 14.07 -17.82
N GLY A 793 -48.19 13.75 -16.56
CA GLY A 793 -49.22 12.86 -16.00
C GLY A 793 -50.18 13.73 -15.18
N TYR A 794 -51.26 14.15 -15.77
CA TYR A 794 -52.50 14.41 -15.03
C TYR A 794 -52.79 13.18 -14.17
N GLY A 795 -52.54 13.29 -12.84
CA GLY A 795 -52.96 12.20 -11.95
C GLY A 795 -51.98 11.84 -10.84
N LYS A 796 -51.78 12.74 -9.92
CA LYS A 796 -51.42 12.34 -8.56
C LYS A 796 -51.99 13.27 -7.50
N TYR A 797 -53.30 13.56 -7.63
CA TYR A 797 -54.13 13.91 -6.47
C TYR A 797 -54.69 12.61 -5.92
N GLY A 798 -54.04 12.06 -4.89
CA GLY A 798 -54.50 10.86 -4.24
C GLY A 798 -53.52 10.25 -3.27
N LYS A 799 -53.00 11.06 -2.30
CA LYS A 799 -52.35 10.48 -1.12
C LYS A 799 -52.75 11.20 0.15
N TYR A 800 -54.08 11.23 0.39
CA TYR A 800 -54.64 11.33 1.73
C TYR A 800 -55.39 10.03 2.03
N GLY A 801 -54.80 9.18 2.86
CA GLY A 801 -55.35 7.90 3.27
C GLY A 801 -54.38 7.07 4.09
N LYS A 802 -53.89 7.62 5.17
CA LYS A 802 -53.11 6.86 6.15
C LYS A 802 -53.93 6.72 7.41
N TYR A 803 -54.90 5.79 7.38
CA TYR A 803 -55.49 5.22 8.60
C TYR A 803 -55.97 3.82 8.28
N GLY A 804 -55.42 2.80 8.97
CA GLY A 804 -55.90 1.43 8.91
C GLY A 804 -54.81 0.43 9.19
N LYS A 805 -54.30 0.44 10.42
CA LYS A 805 -53.46 -0.67 10.92
C LYS A 805 -54.27 -1.33 12.04
N TYR A 806 -54.88 -2.46 11.77
CA TYR A 806 -55.21 -3.46 12.80
C TYR A 806 -55.54 -4.84 12.20
N GLY A 807 -54.82 -5.86 12.72
CA GLY A 807 -55.32 -7.22 12.89
C GLY A 807 -54.96 -8.17 11.73
N MET A 808 -54.27 -9.19 11.88
CA MET A 808 -54.24 -10.30 12.79
C MET A 808 -53.24 -11.36 12.34
N ALA A 809 -52.66 -12.00 13.31
CA ALA A 809 -51.78 -13.15 13.20
C ALA A 809 -52.48 -14.40 12.68
N GLY A 810 -51.70 -15.30 12.07
CA GLY A 810 -52.11 -16.69 11.95
C GLY A 810 -51.35 -17.54 10.94
N SER A 811 -50.42 -18.34 11.49
CA SER A 811 -50.21 -19.77 11.23
C SER A 811 -49.57 -20.26 9.92
N ASN A 812 -48.37 -20.80 10.09
CA ASN A 812 -47.82 -22.08 9.59
C ASN A 812 -48.32 -22.71 8.27
N GLY A 813 -47.36 -23.05 7.40
CA GLY A 813 -47.50 -24.09 6.41
C GLY A 813 -46.33 -24.23 5.45
N LYS A 814 -45.39 -25.15 5.79
CA LYS A 814 -44.41 -25.75 4.88
C LYS A 814 -45.12 -26.35 3.65
N TYR A 815 -44.55 -26.24 2.50
CA TYR A 815 -44.17 -27.23 1.49
C TYR A 815 -43.92 -26.55 0.15
N GLY A 816 -42.79 -26.92 -0.46
CA GLY A 816 -42.28 -26.46 -1.72
C GLY A 816 -43.02 -27.00 -2.93
N TYR A 817 -42.76 -26.34 -4.03
CA TYR A 817 -42.57 -27.00 -5.35
C TYR A 817 -41.83 -26.04 -6.28
N LYS A 818 -40.76 -26.57 -6.85
CA LYS A 818 -40.09 -25.98 -8.00
C LYS A 818 -41.03 -25.95 -9.19
N SER A 819 -41.13 -24.80 -9.85
CA SER A 819 -41.58 -24.77 -11.24
C SER A 819 -40.68 -23.84 -12.04
N TYR A 820 -40.00 -24.41 -13.00
CA TYR A 820 -39.35 -23.76 -14.11
C TYR A 820 -40.41 -23.11 -15.00
N GLY A 821 -40.31 -21.86 -15.31
CA GLY A 821 -41.16 -21.16 -16.27
C GLY A 821 -40.35 -20.10 -17.03
N TYR A 822 -40.13 -20.44 -18.29
CA TYR A 822 -39.48 -19.59 -19.30
C TYR A 822 -40.16 -18.24 -19.50
N GLY A 823 -39.34 -17.24 -19.71
CA GLY A 823 -39.40 -16.04 -20.50
C GLY A 823 -40.70 -15.38 -20.85
N SER A 824 -40.77 -14.10 -20.54
CA SER A 824 -41.40 -13.16 -21.45
C SER A 824 -40.69 -11.80 -21.32
N TYR A 825 -39.97 -11.42 -22.33
CA TYR A 825 -39.53 -10.06 -22.60
C TYR A 825 -40.79 -9.21 -22.86
N GLY A 826 -41.29 -8.54 -21.84
CA GLY A 826 -42.36 -7.53 -21.91
C GLY A 826 -41.83 -6.21 -22.41
N SER A 827 -42.15 -5.92 -23.62
CA SER A 827 -41.96 -4.69 -24.38
C SER A 827 -42.36 -3.43 -23.57
N TYR A 828 -41.39 -2.67 -23.11
CA TYR A 828 -41.58 -1.28 -22.66
C TYR A 828 -41.44 -0.34 -23.84
N GLY A 829 -42.39 -0.36 -24.76
CA GLY A 829 -42.32 0.41 -26.00
C GLY A 829 -43.62 1.04 -26.48
N ILE A 830 -44.67 1.08 -25.68
CA ILE A 830 -45.99 1.49 -26.22
C ILE A 830 -46.58 2.77 -25.57
N TYR A 831 -46.05 3.32 -24.49
CA TYR A 831 -46.63 4.51 -23.88
C TYR A 831 -46.07 5.85 -24.42
N GLY A 832 -45.06 5.85 -25.25
CA GLY A 832 -44.56 7.05 -25.93
C GLY A 832 -45.36 7.54 -27.12
N ASN A 833 -46.27 6.74 -27.64
CA ASN A 833 -47.04 7.08 -28.87
C ASN A 833 -48.45 7.58 -28.62
N TYR A 834 -49.02 7.43 -27.41
CA TYR A 834 -50.39 7.87 -27.14
C TYR A 834 -50.52 9.38 -26.87
N SER A 835 -49.45 10.05 -26.45
CA SER A 835 -49.49 11.52 -26.24
C SER A 835 -49.24 12.32 -27.53
N LYS A 836 -48.77 11.69 -28.58
CA LYS A 836 -48.47 12.37 -29.87
C LYS A 836 -49.64 12.45 -30.83
N SER A 837 -50.74 11.75 -30.60
CA SER A 837 -51.78 11.61 -31.62
C SER A 837 -53.10 12.32 -31.32
N HIS A 838 -53.30 12.91 -30.14
CA HIS A 838 -54.60 13.50 -29.76
C HIS A 838 -54.60 14.97 -29.27
N TYR A 839 -53.44 15.58 -28.94
CA TYR A 839 -53.41 16.90 -28.35
C TYR A 839 -52.33 17.86 -28.90
N SER A 840 -51.55 17.48 -29.90
CA SER A 840 -50.63 18.38 -30.60
C SER A 840 -50.55 18.05 -32.06
N ASP A 841 -50.35 19.04 -32.92
CA ASP A 841 -50.10 18.87 -34.35
C ASP A 841 -48.86 17.95 -34.57
N ILE A 842 -48.96 17.05 -35.56
CA ILE A 842 -47.92 16.05 -35.92
C ILE A 842 -46.56 16.70 -36.20
N ASN A 843 -46.55 18.02 -36.56
CA ASN A 843 -45.39 18.84 -36.83
C ASN A 843 -45.20 19.98 -35.84
N ASP A 844 -45.39 19.75 -34.55
CA ASP A 844 -45.18 20.78 -33.55
C ASP A 844 -43.72 21.23 -33.46
N ASP A 845 -43.45 22.42 -34.01
CA ASP A 845 -42.15 23.10 -34.01
C ASP A 845 -42.09 24.20 -32.91
N SER A 846 -43.02 24.27 -31.98
CA SER A 846 -43.14 25.34 -30.99
C SER A 846 -42.04 25.26 -29.89
N VAL A 847 -41.50 24.09 -29.66
CA VAL A 847 -40.44 23.89 -28.68
C VAL A 847 -39.13 23.44 -29.32
N LYS A 848 -38.04 23.77 -28.69
CA LYS A 848 -36.70 23.29 -29.11
C LYS A 848 -36.62 21.81 -28.83
N LYS A 849 -36.39 21.03 -29.92
CA LYS A 849 -36.18 19.58 -29.86
C LYS A 849 -34.69 19.23 -29.71
#